data_8b19ffeced059bd701ca4e68d96aac4f
#
_entry.id   8b19ffeced059bd701ca4e68d96aac4f
#
_cell.length_a   1.000
_cell.length_b   1.000
_cell.length_c   1.000
_cell.angle_alpha   90.00
_cell.angle_beta   90.00
_cell.angle_gamma   90.00
#
_symmetry.space_group_name_H-M   'P 1'
#
loop_
_entity.id
_entity.type
_entity.pdbx_description
1 polymer ?
#
loop_
_entity_poly.entity_id
_entity_poly.type
_entity_poly.pdbx_seq_one_letter_code
_entity_poly.pdbx_strand_id
1 'polypeptide(L)'
;MRKVLIGVIALWSFFASVRAQESMRMASDVGGGGIPTLNQYGMTGDDKAGRDSSVVDRSGVPHDVKMFRVDPTLGTVIPVDTDTAIYNFQNLHFTDGLNGEYSYLGNMGSPRQSRIFFNRKSDGQFIFTDALDFFLVTPAEYNFVNTKSPWTNLSYYRAGNKINGEERVKAKFGVNANKRTGIGFDFDYLYGRGLYDHQSTAYADGTFYGYHHGDRYGVNALFSYNKLRLAENGGLADDRYITNPEAMAEGKKTYRPSDMPTNLQETWNENFVRTLFLAQDYQLGYYKSRTDSLPDTVIVNYDFVPVSKVFHTLEGNSNSHRFIDYDNIKNYYAHNYLPYDSIDGTQYLRLRNTVGLSLIEGINKWIPFGASAYVSHEYRQFTMSDSVGGIGRDHMHTYKESNLSLGGNIRRTIGEAFHFNANAETVLAGTDLGAFCIDGNADLKFRLWNDTVNLRAEGYMKNIAPSFYYRKYHSQHYWWDNDLHKEFRTRLGGSLAIERWGTRLYAGVENIKNYTYLAGTPYMPGEFGSTPISLSDITARQYSGNIQVVSSTLFQNLKWGILHWDNELTVQYSSNEEVLPLPLLNVYSNLYLQFAYAKVLRVQLGADVRYFSRYYAPDYAPALQQYFVQEGDNRVEVGGYPFINAYANFHLKQVRFYVMYYHVTQGVFDNSNSFLVPHYPINPRMLKLGFSWNFWD
;
A
#
# COMPACT_ATOMS: atom_id res chain seq x y z
N MET A 1 7.13 28.86 -6.77
CA MET A 1 5.89 28.26 -6.28
C MET A 1 4.61 29.03 -6.69
N ARG A 2 4.46 30.34 -6.42
CA ARG A 2 3.27 31.10 -6.91
C ARG A 2 3.01 31.03 -8.41
N LYS A 3 4.06 30.94 -9.25
CA LYS A 3 3.91 30.85 -10.72
C LYS A 3 3.47 29.47 -11.23
N VAL A 4 3.75 28.39 -10.49
CA VAL A 4 3.29 27.04 -10.84
C VAL A 4 1.82 26.84 -10.45
N LEU A 5 1.41 27.41 -9.32
CA LEU A 5 0.01 27.41 -8.89
C LEU A 5 -0.90 28.22 -9.85
N ILE A 6 -0.39 29.34 -10.37
CA ILE A 6 -1.10 30.18 -11.35
C ILE A 6 -1.18 29.47 -12.73
N GLY A 7 -0.14 28.72 -13.12
CA GLY A 7 -0.17 27.89 -14.33
C GLY A 7 -1.18 26.75 -14.28
N VAL A 8 -1.33 26.11 -13.13
CA VAL A 8 -2.32 25.06 -12.89
C VAL A 8 -3.75 25.66 -12.87
N ILE A 9 -3.92 26.84 -12.29
CA ILE A 9 -5.20 27.56 -12.27
C ILE A 9 -5.57 28.09 -13.67
N ALA A 10 -4.58 28.50 -14.49
CA ALA A 10 -4.85 28.97 -15.86
C ALA A 10 -5.16 27.83 -16.84
N LEU A 11 -4.61 26.62 -16.64
CA LEU A 11 -5.08 25.41 -17.32
C LEU A 11 -6.53 25.01 -16.90
N TRP A 12 -6.92 25.37 -15.69
CA TRP A 12 -8.26 25.14 -15.16
C TRP A 12 -9.35 26.01 -15.80
N SER A 13 -9.03 27.21 -16.20
CA SER A 13 -9.99 28.09 -16.86
C SER A 13 -10.32 27.71 -18.31
N PHE A 14 -9.51 26.80 -18.90
CA PHE A 14 -9.78 26.27 -20.25
C PHE A 14 -10.64 24.99 -20.25
N PHE A 15 -10.80 24.33 -19.10
CA PHE A 15 -11.56 23.10 -18.93
C PHE A 15 -12.72 23.25 -17.92
N ALA A 16 -13.39 24.38 -17.92
CA ALA A 16 -14.42 24.76 -16.93
C ALA A 16 -15.70 23.89 -16.90
N SER A 17 -15.68 22.65 -17.39
CA SER A 17 -16.84 21.76 -17.39
C SER A 17 -16.53 20.29 -17.15
N VAL A 18 -15.45 19.95 -16.43
CA VAL A 18 -15.09 18.54 -16.20
C VAL A 18 -14.82 18.26 -14.71
N ARG A 19 -15.29 17.16 -14.17
CA ARG A 19 -15.51 16.84 -12.74
C ARG A 19 -15.09 15.41 -12.34
N ALA A 20 -14.45 15.13 -11.16
CA ALA A 20 -13.66 13.94 -10.76
C ALA A 20 -13.94 13.25 -9.41
N GLN A 21 -13.47 12.04 -9.19
CA GLN A 21 -13.61 11.27 -7.94
C GLN A 21 -12.41 10.39 -7.58
N GLU A 22 -12.19 10.20 -6.31
CA GLU A 22 -11.16 9.40 -5.73
C GLU A 22 -11.57 7.92 -5.59
N SER A 23 -10.68 7.01 -6.00
CA SER A 23 -10.73 5.63 -5.51
C SER A 23 -9.85 5.52 -4.28
N MET A 24 -10.41 5.03 -3.19
CA MET A 24 -9.59 4.52 -2.11
C MET A 24 -8.59 3.51 -2.66
N ARG A 25 -7.32 3.71 -2.37
CA ARG A 25 -6.39 2.60 -2.30
C ARG A 25 -6.78 1.76 -1.09
N MET A 26 -7.84 0.99 -1.20
CA MET A 26 -7.95 -0.17 -0.33
C MET A 26 -6.79 -1.07 -0.71
N ALA A 27 -5.95 -1.43 0.25
CA ALA A 27 -5.05 -2.55 0.13
C ALA A 27 -5.91 -3.79 -0.11
N SER A 28 -6.32 -3.98 -1.35
CA SER A 28 -6.98 -5.20 -1.78
C SER A 28 -5.89 -6.01 -2.40
N ASP A 29 -5.40 -6.92 -1.62
CA ASP A 29 -4.46 -7.92 -2.06
C ASP A 29 -5.01 -8.71 -3.23
N VAL A 30 -4.55 -8.36 -4.41
CA VAL A 30 -4.50 -9.27 -5.53
C VAL A 30 -3.03 -9.64 -5.68
N GLY A 31 -2.60 -10.67 -4.98
CA GLY A 31 -1.27 -11.21 -5.13
C GLY A 31 -0.38 -11.30 -3.88
N GLY A 32 -0.82 -10.88 -2.74
CA GLY A 32 -0.09 -11.10 -1.49
C GLY A 32 -1.07 -11.16 -0.34
N GLY A 33 -1.28 -12.32 0.24
CA GLY A 33 -2.30 -12.68 1.24
C GLY A 33 -2.54 -11.70 2.40
N GLY A 34 -2.90 -10.46 2.10
CA GLY A 34 -3.34 -9.49 3.09
C GLY A 34 -4.78 -9.75 3.52
N ILE A 35 -5.05 -9.54 4.77
CA ILE A 35 -6.38 -9.68 5.34
C ILE A 35 -7.22 -8.50 4.87
N PRO A 36 -8.36 -8.70 4.17
CA PRO A 36 -9.25 -7.62 3.83
C PRO A 36 -9.71 -6.92 5.11
N THR A 37 -9.57 -5.60 5.18
CA THR A 37 -10.02 -4.83 6.34
C THR A 37 -11.55 -4.86 6.45
N LEU A 38 -12.08 -4.68 7.64
CA LEU A 38 -13.52 -4.70 7.96
C LEU A 38 -14.37 -3.79 7.07
N ASN A 39 -13.78 -2.69 6.58
CA ASN A 39 -14.45 -1.75 5.70
C ASN A 39 -14.80 -2.33 4.32
N GLN A 40 -14.19 -3.43 3.91
CA GLN A 40 -14.47 -4.10 2.63
C GLN A 40 -15.76 -4.94 2.65
N TYR A 41 -16.21 -5.38 3.85
CA TYR A 41 -17.35 -6.29 3.99
C TYR A 41 -18.53 -5.71 4.77
N GLY A 42 -18.36 -4.58 5.44
CA GLY A 42 -19.40 -4.02 6.31
C GLY A 42 -20.43 -3.15 5.62
N MET A 43 -20.34 -2.91 4.32
CA MET A 43 -21.20 -1.93 3.64
C MET A 43 -22.05 -2.48 2.49
N THR A 44 -22.06 -3.78 2.26
CA THR A 44 -23.08 -4.43 1.42
C THR A 44 -24.31 -4.88 2.25
N GLY A 45 -24.64 -4.11 3.26
CA GLY A 45 -25.92 -4.22 3.94
C GLY A 45 -27.01 -3.68 3.02
N ASP A 46 -27.71 -4.58 2.31
CA ASP A 46 -29.05 -4.33 1.80
C ASP A 46 -29.91 -3.83 2.97
N ASP A 47 -30.01 -2.53 3.16
CA ASP A 47 -31.10 -1.91 3.91
C ASP A 47 -32.39 -2.14 3.12
N LYS A 48 -32.91 -3.38 3.15
CA LYS A 48 -34.29 -3.68 2.78
C LYS A 48 -35.23 -3.18 3.88
N ALA A 49 -35.23 -1.88 4.08
CA ALA A 49 -36.26 -1.20 4.82
C ALA A 49 -37.09 -0.36 3.86
N GLY A 50 -38.27 -0.85 3.50
CA GLY A 50 -39.37 -0.07 2.93
C GLY A 50 -39.11 0.51 1.54
N ARG A 51 -39.79 -0.05 0.55
CA ARG A 51 -39.99 0.59 -0.76
C ARG A 51 -40.64 1.96 -0.59
N ASP A 52 -39.82 2.98 -0.39
CA ASP A 52 -40.19 4.35 -0.68
C ASP A 52 -39.43 4.76 -1.94
N SER A 53 -40.16 5.03 -3.03
CA SER A 53 -39.65 5.29 -4.37
C SER A 53 -38.93 6.65 -4.53
N SER A 54 -38.53 7.25 -3.43
CA SER A 54 -37.74 8.48 -3.35
C SER A 54 -36.36 8.31 -2.71
N VAL A 55 -35.76 7.12 -2.78
CA VAL A 55 -34.39 6.90 -2.30
C VAL A 55 -33.44 7.56 -3.30
N VAL A 56 -33.15 8.83 -3.11
CA VAL A 56 -32.03 9.52 -3.71
C VAL A 56 -30.78 8.71 -3.39
N ASP A 57 -30.00 8.38 -4.42
CA ASP A 57 -28.70 7.73 -4.23
C ASP A 57 -27.88 8.51 -3.21
N ARG A 58 -27.62 7.86 -2.07
CA ARG A 58 -27.04 8.51 -0.89
C ARG A 58 -25.53 8.32 -0.81
N SER A 59 -24.92 7.55 -1.76
CA SER A 59 -23.50 7.28 -1.78
C SER A 59 -22.65 8.47 -2.25
N GLY A 60 -23.27 9.44 -2.93
CA GLY A 60 -22.55 10.53 -3.56
C GLY A 60 -21.74 10.11 -4.79
N VAL A 61 -21.91 8.87 -5.26
CA VAL A 61 -21.33 8.34 -6.50
C VAL A 61 -22.48 8.07 -7.47
N PRO A 62 -22.42 8.51 -8.74
CA PRO A 62 -23.45 8.21 -9.71
C PRO A 62 -23.50 6.70 -10.00
N HIS A 63 -24.70 6.15 -10.20
CA HIS A 63 -24.90 4.73 -10.55
C HIS A 63 -24.17 4.30 -11.82
N ASP A 64 -23.81 5.24 -12.66
CA ASP A 64 -23.17 5.01 -13.95
C ASP A 64 -21.64 5.00 -13.90
N VAL A 65 -21.02 5.21 -12.73
CA VAL A 65 -19.58 5.07 -12.53
C VAL A 65 -19.25 3.65 -12.10
N LYS A 66 -18.41 2.98 -12.87
CA LYS A 66 -17.87 1.65 -12.59
C LYS A 66 -16.36 1.72 -12.54
N MET A 67 -15.77 0.92 -11.67
CA MET A 67 -14.32 0.79 -11.61
C MET A 67 -13.90 -0.64 -11.92
N PHE A 68 -12.69 -0.77 -12.45
CA PHE A 68 -12.09 -2.08 -12.72
C PHE A 68 -10.58 -2.01 -12.57
N ARG A 69 -9.98 -3.15 -12.29
CA ARG A 69 -8.54 -3.39 -12.32
C ARG A 69 -8.18 -4.28 -13.48
N VAL A 70 -6.91 -4.31 -13.80
CA VAL A 70 -6.38 -5.18 -14.84
C VAL A 70 -5.29 -6.05 -14.22
N ASP A 71 -5.44 -7.36 -14.31
CA ASP A 71 -4.42 -8.30 -13.88
C ASP A 71 -3.13 -8.05 -14.71
N PRO A 72 -1.98 -7.79 -14.09
CA PRO A 72 -0.76 -7.42 -14.81
C PRO A 72 -0.16 -8.58 -15.60
N THR A 73 -0.46 -9.82 -15.26
CA THR A 73 0.05 -11.02 -15.93
C THR A 73 -0.90 -11.50 -17.02
N LEU A 74 -2.20 -11.62 -16.72
CA LEU A 74 -3.20 -12.20 -17.61
C LEU A 74 -3.96 -11.17 -18.45
N GLY A 75 -3.79 -9.87 -18.16
CA GLY A 75 -4.54 -8.78 -18.80
C GLY A 75 -6.05 -8.88 -18.57
N THR A 76 -6.48 -9.60 -17.53
CA THR A 76 -7.90 -9.80 -17.27
C THR A 76 -8.48 -8.59 -16.55
N VAL A 77 -9.62 -8.11 -17.03
CA VAL A 77 -10.38 -7.05 -16.39
C VAL A 77 -11.15 -7.62 -15.19
N ILE A 78 -10.97 -7.05 -14.03
CA ILE A 78 -11.58 -7.46 -12.77
C ILE A 78 -12.44 -6.29 -12.28
N PRO A 79 -13.77 -6.42 -12.21
CA PRO A 79 -14.64 -5.39 -11.65
C PRO A 79 -14.28 -5.11 -10.17
N VAL A 80 -14.28 -3.83 -9.79
CA VAL A 80 -14.04 -3.38 -8.41
C VAL A 80 -15.17 -2.47 -8.00
N ASP A 81 -15.52 -2.51 -6.72
CA ASP A 81 -16.52 -1.60 -6.16
C ASP A 81 -16.00 -0.15 -6.20
N THR A 82 -16.91 0.76 -6.49
CA THR A 82 -16.63 2.20 -6.37
C THR A 82 -16.56 2.60 -4.91
N ASP A 83 -15.74 3.62 -4.59
CA ASP A 83 -15.70 4.17 -3.24
C ASP A 83 -17.03 4.84 -2.88
N THR A 84 -17.82 4.14 -2.11
CA THR A 84 -19.11 4.61 -1.57
C THR A 84 -19.04 4.84 -0.06
N ALA A 85 -17.85 4.84 0.55
CA ALA A 85 -17.70 4.98 1.99
C ALA A 85 -18.26 6.31 2.50
N ILE A 86 -19.22 6.21 3.38
CA ILE A 86 -19.89 7.36 4.02
C ILE A 86 -19.28 7.60 5.41
N TYR A 87 -18.76 6.56 6.02
CA TYR A 87 -18.25 6.56 7.38
C TYR A 87 -16.82 6.02 7.42
N ASN A 88 -16.10 6.25 8.52
CA ASN A 88 -14.73 5.79 8.78
C ASN A 88 -13.68 6.24 7.75
N PHE A 89 -13.94 7.34 7.02
CA PHE A 89 -13.04 7.83 5.98
C PHE A 89 -11.92 8.76 6.50
N GLN A 90 -11.90 9.09 7.79
CA GLN A 90 -10.86 9.92 8.41
C GLN A 90 -9.47 9.28 8.33
N ASN A 91 -9.38 7.95 8.30
CA ASN A 91 -8.10 7.22 8.29
C ASN A 91 -7.52 6.98 6.88
N LEU A 92 -8.23 7.37 5.81
CA LEU A 92 -7.84 7.06 4.43
C LEU A 92 -6.56 7.76 3.94
N HIS A 93 -6.25 8.89 4.54
CA HIS A 93 -5.13 9.74 4.12
C HIS A 93 -3.85 9.49 4.94
N PHE A 94 -3.92 8.63 5.96
CA PHE A 94 -2.83 8.48 6.91
C PHE A 94 -1.85 7.37 6.56
N THR A 95 -0.58 7.65 6.80
CA THR A 95 0.52 6.72 6.59
C THR A 95 0.42 5.49 7.52
N ASP A 96 -0.18 5.64 8.68
CA ASP A 96 -0.33 4.58 9.69
C ASP A 96 -1.37 3.50 9.35
N GLY A 97 -2.04 3.63 8.19
CA GLY A 97 -3.03 2.66 7.72
C GLY A 97 -4.44 2.92 8.26
N LEU A 98 -5.42 2.21 7.72
CA LEU A 98 -6.83 2.38 8.09
C LEU A 98 -7.10 2.10 9.56
N ASN A 99 -6.43 1.09 10.10
CA ASN A 99 -6.58 0.63 11.49
C ASN A 99 -5.33 0.87 12.33
N GLY A 100 -4.42 1.72 11.83
CA GLY A 100 -3.19 2.07 12.53
C GLY A 100 -2.19 0.92 12.66
N GLU A 101 -2.20 -0.03 11.73
CA GLU A 101 -1.36 -1.23 11.75
C GLU A 101 0.07 -1.02 11.27
N TYR A 102 0.39 0.16 10.74
CA TYR A 102 1.74 0.51 10.29
C TYR A 102 2.50 1.33 11.34
N SER A 103 3.76 1.00 11.53
CA SER A 103 4.77 1.88 12.12
C SER A 103 5.32 2.80 11.04
N TYR A 104 5.54 4.08 11.35
CA TYR A 104 6.07 5.08 10.44
C TYR A 104 6.84 6.17 11.21
N LEU A 105 7.59 7.02 10.52
CA LEU A 105 8.53 7.94 11.17
C LEU A 105 7.91 9.27 11.65
N GLY A 106 6.59 9.36 11.68
CA GLY A 106 5.86 10.51 12.24
C GLY A 106 5.28 11.46 11.20
N ASN A 107 6.01 11.88 10.16
CA ASN A 107 5.50 12.81 9.14
C ASN A 107 4.66 12.07 8.08
N MET A 108 3.66 12.75 7.49
CA MET A 108 2.96 12.23 6.33
C MET A 108 3.96 12.06 5.17
N GLY A 109 3.92 10.93 4.51
CA GLY A 109 4.89 10.60 3.47
C GLY A 109 6.13 9.88 3.96
N SER A 110 6.33 9.75 5.27
CA SER A 110 7.49 9.00 5.79
C SER A 110 7.37 7.49 5.50
N PRO A 111 8.51 6.80 5.41
CA PRO A 111 8.58 5.35 5.29
C PRO A 111 7.75 4.64 6.35
N ARG A 112 7.09 3.55 5.96
CA ARG A 112 6.25 2.75 6.84
C ARG A 112 6.52 1.26 6.73
N GLN A 113 6.25 0.52 7.80
CA GLN A 113 6.27 -0.95 7.81
C GLN A 113 5.06 -1.48 8.59
N SER A 114 4.38 -2.48 8.04
CA SER A 114 3.29 -3.14 8.76
C SER A 114 3.83 -3.92 9.96
N ARG A 115 3.19 -3.75 11.13
CA ARG A 115 3.44 -4.57 12.32
C ARG A 115 2.82 -5.96 12.18
N ILE A 116 1.81 -6.11 11.32
CA ILE A 116 1.20 -7.41 11.00
C ILE A 116 2.00 -8.04 9.86
N PHE A 117 2.65 -9.19 10.15
CA PHE A 117 3.56 -9.81 9.20
C PHE A 117 2.91 -10.19 7.87
N PHE A 118 1.68 -10.69 7.91
CA PHE A 118 0.97 -11.11 6.68
C PHE A 118 0.59 -9.95 5.77
N ASN A 119 0.65 -8.71 6.24
CA ASN A 119 0.42 -7.51 5.46
C ASN A 119 1.72 -6.93 4.85
N ARG A 120 2.89 -7.53 5.13
CA ARG A 120 4.17 -7.09 4.54
C ARG A 120 4.31 -7.59 3.12
N LYS A 121 4.60 -6.69 2.17
CA LYS A 121 4.99 -7.04 0.80
C LYS A 121 6.45 -7.49 0.80
N SER A 122 6.80 -8.55 0.07
CA SER A 122 8.13 -9.18 0.14
C SER A 122 8.80 -9.43 -1.20
N ASP A 123 8.16 -9.06 -2.31
CA ASP A 123 8.60 -9.53 -3.63
C ASP A 123 9.19 -8.40 -4.52
N GLY A 124 9.42 -7.22 -3.94
CA GLY A 124 10.01 -6.07 -4.64
C GLY A 124 11.48 -6.27 -4.97
N GLN A 125 11.87 -6.03 -6.24
CA GLN A 125 13.29 -6.04 -6.62
C GLN A 125 13.98 -4.70 -6.34
N PHE A 126 13.23 -3.58 -6.31
CA PHE A 126 13.74 -2.25 -5.99
C PHE A 126 13.33 -1.88 -4.56
N ILE A 127 14.14 -2.29 -3.59
CA ILE A 127 13.81 -2.24 -2.16
C ILE A 127 13.56 -0.83 -1.63
N PHE A 128 14.18 0.21 -2.18
CA PHE A 128 14.13 1.60 -1.68
C PHE A 128 12.74 2.23 -1.70
N THR A 129 11.77 1.61 -2.34
CA THR A 129 10.38 2.09 -2.40
C THR A 129 9.40 1.22 -1.63
N ASP A 130 9.84 0.10 -1.06
CA ASP A 130 8.95 -0.83 -0.35
C ASP A 130 8.30 -0.16 0.88
N ALA A 131 9.06 0.64 1.62
CA ALA A 131 8.56 1.41 2.75
C ALA A 131 7.69 2.64 2.35
N LEU A 132 7.60 2.95 1.06
CA LEU A 132 6.79 4.03 0.49
C LEU A 132 5.58 3.52 -0.32
N ASP A 133 5.22 2.26 -0.18
CA ASP A 133 4.18 1.56 -0.95
C ASP A 133 2.84 2.30 -1.00
N PHE A 134 2.47 3.02 0.07
CA PHE A 134 1.23 3.79 0.19
C PHE A 134 1.13 4.96 -0.82
N PHE A 135 2.26 5.46 -1.30
CA PHE A 135 2.34 6.61 -2.20
C PHE A 135 2.57 6.22 -3.66
N LEU A 136 2.73 4.95 -3.95
CA LEU A 136 3.04 4.45 -5.28
C LEU A 136 1.84 3.83 -5.97
N VAL A 137 1.76 4.04 -7.27
CA VAL A 137 0.77 3.41 -8.13
C VAL A 137 1.37 2.14 -8.74
N THR A 138 0.76 0.99 -8.45
CA THR A 138 1.09 -0.27 -9.11
C THR A 138 0.00 -0.65 -10.12
N PRO A 139 0.34 -1.24 -11.28
CA PRO A 139 -0.66 -1.67 -12.25
C PRO A 139 -1.73 -2.61 -11.67
N ALA A 140 -1.34 -3.51 -10.76
CA ALA A 140 -2.23 -4.47 -10.12
C ALA A 140 -3.30 -3.81 -9.22
N GLU A 141 -2.98 -2.67 -8.61
CA GLU A 141 -3.85 -1.99 -7.64
C GLU A 141 -4.59 -0.78 -8.25
N TYR A 142 -4.24 -0.40 -9.49
CA TYR A 142 -4.82 0.78 -10.10
C TYR A 142 -6.28 0.57 -10.53
N ASN A 143 -7.15 1.49 -10.13
CA ASN A 143 -8.57 1.45 -10.48
C ASN A 143 -8.84 2.35 -11.69
N PHE A 144 -9.06 1.73 -12.85
CA PHE A 144 -9.57 2.38 -14.07
C PHE A 144 -11.02 2.79 -13.87
N VAL A 145 -11.42 3.93 -14.43
CA VAL A 145 -12.79 4.43 -14.32
C VAL A 145 -13.51 4.30 -15.66
N ASN A 146 -14.70 3.71 -15.61
CA ASN A 146 -15.65 3.64 -16.71
C ASN A 146 -16.92 4.37 -16.31
N THR A 147 -17.27 5.42 -17.02
CA THR A 147 -18.37 6.32 -16.65
C THR A 147 -19.15 6.77 -17.87
N LYS A 148 -20.48 6.99 -17.72
CA LYS A 148 -21.31 7.54 -18.80
C LYS A 148 -21.22 9.06 -18.93
N SER A 149 -20.96 9.76 -17.84
CA SER A 149 -20.73 11.22 -17.83
C SER A 149 -19.33 11.50 -17.28
N PRO A 150 -18.68 12.60 -17.65
CA PRO A 150 -17.41 13.00 -17.06
C PRO A 150 -17.49 13.05 -15.55
N TRP A 151 -16.47 12.51 -14.90
CA TRP A 151 -16.46 12.31 -13.48
C TRP A 151 -15.11 12.70 -12.88
N THR A 152 -15.13 13.48 -11.80
CA THR A 152 -13.95 14.03 -11.13
C THR A 152 -14.09 13.95 -9.61
N ASN A 153 -13.09 13.47 -8.85
CA ASN A 153 -12.98 13.71 -7.41
C ASN A 153 -11.84 14.68 -7.11
N LEU A 154 -12.07 15.50 -6.13
CA LEU A 154 -11.06 16.37 -5.53
C LEU A 154 -11.01 16.09 -4.04
N SER A 155 -9.83 15.73 -3.54
CA SER A 155 -9.59 15.51 -2.12
C SER A 155 -8.50 16.42 -1.60
N TYR A 156 -8.69 16.92 -0.40
CA TYR A 156 -7.73 17.75 0.31
C TYR A 156 -7.61 17.29 1.75
N TYR A 157 -6.39 17.20 2.21
CA TYR A 157 -6.06 16.91 3.59
C TYR A 157 -5.09 17.95 4.13
N ARG A 158 -5.26 18.29 5.42
CA ARG A 158 -4.36 19.18 6.14
C ARG A 158 -4.28 18.80 7.61
N ALA A 159 -3.05 18.89 8.17
CA ALA A 159 -2.82 18.81 9.61
C ALA A 159 -1.78 19.81 10.07
N GLY A 160 -1.77 20.11 11.37
CA GLY A 160 -0.81 21.04 11.97
C GLY A 160 -1.02 22.51 11.58
N ASN A 161 0.00 23.31 11.75
CA ASN A 161 0.00 24.77 11.52
C ASN A 161 0.82 25.15 10.27
N LYS A 162 1.02 26.45 10.03
CA LYS A 162 1.80 26.94 8.89
C LYS A 162 3.30 26.62 8.94
N ILE A 163 3.85 26.35 10.12
CA ILE A 163 5.29 26.14 10.32
C ILE A 163 5.63 24.67 10.14
N ASN A 164 4.82 23.76 10.71
CA ASN A 164 5.09 22.33 10.78
C ASN A 164 3.92 21.48 10.26
N GLY A 165 3.04 22.06 9.46
CA GLY A 165 1.89 21.36 8.92
C GLY A 165 2.22 20.48 7.74
N GLU A 166 1.27 19.58 7.46
CA GLU A 166 1.27 18.69 6.30
C GLU A 166 -0.01 18.90 5.49
N GLU A 167 0.12 18.81 4.18
CA GLU A 167 -0.97 19.01 3.22
C GLU A 167 -0.88 17.95 2.11
N ARG A 168 -2.04 17.45 1.67
CA ARG A 168 -2.15 16.54 0.53
C ARG A 168 -3.32 16.95 -0.34
N VAL A 169 -3.11 17.01 -1.64
CA VAL A 169 -4.13 17.29 -2.65
C VAL A 169 -4.16 16.13 -3.63
N LYS A 170 -5.34 15.57 -3.84
CA LYS A 170 -5.53 14.53 -4.85
C LYS A 170 -6.64 14.95 -5.81
N ALA A 171 -6.43 14.68 -7.08
CA ALA A 171 -7.44 14.85 -8.12
C ALA A 171 -7.46 13.61 -9.00
N LYS A 172 -8.64 13.05 -9.20
CA LYS A 172 -8.86 11.93 -10.11
C LYS A 172 -9.91 12.30 -11.14
N PHE A 173 -9.65 11.97 -12.40
CA PHE A 173 -10.52 12.29 -13.50
C PHE A 173 -10.74 11.07 -14.40
N GLY A 174 -11.97 10.88 -14.86
CA GLY A 174 -12.32 9.87 -15.84
C GLY A 174 -13.42 10.32 -16.79
N VAL A 175 -13.25 10.02 -18.07
CA VAL A 175 -14.25 10.29 -19.11
C VAL A 175 -14.23 9.20 -20.16
N ASN A 176 -15.41 8.84 -20.65
CA ASN A 176 -15.55 7.94 -21.78
C ASN A 176 -15.82 8.74 -23.07
N ALA A 177 -15.02 8.49 -24.11
CA ALA A 177 -15.26 8.99 -25.45
C ALA A 177 -16.47 8.30 -26.09
N ASN A 178 -16.71 7.03 -25.75
CA ASN A 178 -17.84 6.22 -26.14
C ASN A 178 -18.02 5.03 -25.19
N LYS A 179 -19.02 4.15 -25.42
CA LYS A 179 -19.31 2.99 -24.56
C LYS A 179 -18.14 2.01 -24.37
N ARG A 180 -17.11 2.08 -25.22
CA ARG A 180 -15.99 1.14 -25.26
C ARG A 180 -14.65 1.75 -24.93
N THR A 181 -14.52 3.07 -24.97
CA THR A 181 -13.24 3.78 -24.86
C THR A 181 -13.31 4.83 -23.77
N GLY A 182 -12.42 4.76 -22.81
CA GLY A 182 -12.28 5.76 -21.75
C GLY A 182 -10.82 6.16 -21.55
N ILE A 183 -10.64 7.34 -21.00
CA ILE A 183 -9.35 7.92 -20.61
C ILE A 183 -9.49 8.61 -19.26
N GLY A 184 -8.39 8.79 -18.57
CA GLY A 184 -8.37 9.59 -17.35
C GLY A 184 -6.98 9.82 -16.82
N PHE A 185 -6.93 10.56 -15.73
CA PHE A 185 -5.69 10.83 -15.03
C PHE A 185 -5.93 10.95 -13.52
N ASP A 186 -4.87 10.67 -12.76
CA ASP A 186 -4.78 10.88 -11.31
C ASP A 186 -3.60 11.82 -11.05
N PHE A 187 -3.78 12.72 -10.08
CA PHE A 187 -2.74 13.58 -9.55
C PHE A 187 -2.77 13.50 -8.03
N ASP A 188 -1.60 13.32 -7.42
CA ASP A 188 -1.43 13.27 -5.96
C ASP A 188 -0.22 14.12 -5.58
N TYR A 189 -0.44 15.17 -4.84
CA TYR A 189 0.62 16.04 -4.33
C TYR A 189 0.57 16.08 -2.81
N LEU A 190 1.71 15.78 -2.20
CA LEU A 190 1.88 15.77 -0.76
C LEU A 190 3.07 16.65 -0.38
N TYR A 191 2.85 17.47 0.62
CA TYR A 191 3.90 18.25 1.24
C TYR A 191 3.75 18.25 2.76
N GLY A 192 4.71 17.67 3.47
CA GLY A 192 4.83 17.69 4.92
C GLY A 192 6.08 18.45 5.33
N ARG A 193 5.95 19.46 6.18
CA ARG A 193 7.11 20.18 6.70
C ARG A 193 7.87 19.41 7.78
N GLY A 194 7.14 18.52 8.49
CA GLY A 194 7.64 17.79 9.63
C GLY A 194 7.48 18.59 10.93
N LEU A 195 7.26 17.84 12.00
CA LEU A 195 7.18 18.40 13.35
C LEU A 195 8.54 18.53 14.00
N TYR A 196 9.41 17.57 13.74
CA TYR A 196 10.81 17.55 14.16
C TYR A 196 11.69 18.17 13.07
N ASP A 197 12.90 18.57 13.46
CA ASP A 197 13.83 19.14 12.52
C ASP A 197 14.21 18.12 11.42
N HIS A 198 14.48 18.59 10.20
CA HIS A 198 14.85 17.76 9.03
C HIS A 198 13.93 16.55 8.77
N GLN A 199 12.62 16.74 8.84
CA GLN A 199 11.62 15.70 8.64
C GLN A 199 10.69 15.98 7.45
N SER A 200 11.04 16.87 6.54
CA SER A 200 10.13 17.27 5.46
C SER A 200 9.97 16.21 4.38
N THR A 201 8.75 16.13 3.84
CA THR A 201 8.40 15.27 2.69
C THR A 201 7.80 16.10 1.56
N ALA A 202 8.14 15.81 0.32
CA ALA A 202 7.59 16.48 -0.86
C ALA A 202 7.40 15.47 -2.00
N TYR A 203 6.17 15.06 -2.23
CA TYR A 203 5.80 14.05 -3.24
C TYR A 203 4.94 14.67 -4.33
N ALA A 204 5.18 14.26 -5.56
CA ALA A 204 4.39 14.65 -6.72
C ALA A 204 4.22 13.47 -7.65
N ASP A 205 3.00 13.01 -7.79
CA ASP A 205 2.64 11.82 -8.53
C ASP A 205 1.62 12.16 -9.61
N GLY A 206 1.82 11.64 -10.81
CA GLY A 206 0.90 11.77 -11.93
C GLY A 206 0.72 10.44 -12.63
N THR A 207 -0.53 10.03 -12.84
CA THR A 207 -0.87 8.79 -13.53
C THR A 207 -1.87 9.08 -14.63
N PHE A 208 -1.60 8.57 -15.83
CA PHE A 208 -2.49 8.62 -16.99
C PHE A 208 -2.90 7.23 -17.39
N TYR A 209 -4.15 7.07 -17.77
CA TYR A 209 -4.63 5.79 -18.27
C TYR A 209 -5.58 5.96 -19.45
N GLY A 210 -5.69 4.89 -20.22
CA GLY A 210 -6.67 4.76 -21.29
C GLY A 210 -7.01 3.31 -21.53
N TYR A 211 -8.21 3.08 -22.04
CA TYR A 211 -8.64 1.73 -22.41
C TYR A 211 -9.59 1.74 -23.60
N HIS A 212 -9.62 0.62 -24.31
CA HIS A 212 -10.61 0.31 -25.33
C HIS A 212 -11.05 -1.15 -25.19
N HIS A 213 -12.35 -1.38 -25.01
CA HIS A 213 -12.94 -2.71 -24.91
C HIS A 213 -13.92 -2.94 -26.06
N GLY A 214 -13.38 -3.41 -27.22
CA GLY A 214 -14.17 -3.82 -28.37
C GLY A 214 -14.71 -5.25 -28.26
N ASP A 215 -15.45 -5.71 -29.26
CA ASP A 215 -16.02 -7.07 -29.26
C ASP A 215 -14.93 -8.13 -29.40
N ARG A 216 -13.86 -7.85 -30.13
CA ARG A 216 -12.75 -8.78 -30.35
C ARG A 216 -11.43 -8.30 -29.79
N TYR A 217 -11.17 -7.00 -29.79
CA TYR A 217 -9.90 -6.43 -29.36
C TYR A 217 -10.11 -5.57 -28.13
N GLY A 218 -9.34 -5.85 -27.10
CA GLY A 218 -9.24 -5.09 -25.87
C GLY A 218 -7.84 -4.54 -25.65
N VAL A 219 -7.72 -3.34 -25.10
CA VAL A 219 -6.46 -2.76 -24.65
C VAL A 219 -6.66 -1.88 -23.43
N ASN A 220 -5.75 -1.99 -22.49
CA ASN A 220 -5.64 -1.13 -21.29
C ASN A 220 -4.20 -0.62 -21.22
N ALA A 221 -4.02 0.65 -20.99
CA ALA A 221 -2.71 1.29 -20.86
C ALA A 221 -2.67 2.19 -19.65
N LEU A 222 -1.54 2.20 -18.95
CA LEU A 222 -1.26 3.01 -17.77
C LEU A 222 0.16 3.55 -17.86
N PHE A 223 0.34 4.82 -17.56
CA PHE A 223 1.64 5.43 -17.32
C PHE A 223 1.61 6.20 -16.02
N SER A 224 2.55 5.93 -15.11
CA SER A 224 2.69 6.64 -13.84
C SER A 224 4.09 7.19 -13.68
N TYR A 225 4.18 8.41 -13.17
CA TYR A 225 5.41 9.08 -12.79
C TYR A 225 5.28 9.58 -11.35
N ASN A 226 6.18 9.13 -10.48
CA ASN A 226 6.20 9.50 -9.09
C ASN A 226 7.58 10.07 -8.74
N LYS A 227 7.59 11.24 -8.12
CA LYS A 227 8.77 11.86 -7.53
C LYS A 227 8.55 11.99 -6.03
N LEU A 228 9.39 11.30 -5.25
CA LEU A 228 9.29 11.23 -3.80
C LEU A 228 10.58 11.78 -3.20
N ARG A 229 10.53 12.89 -2.46
CA ARG A 229 11.66 13.47 -1.74
C ARG A 229 11.34 13.54 -0.25
N LEU A 230 12.24 13.01 0.55
CA LEU A 230 12.14 12.91 2.00
C LEU A 230 13.42 13.43 2.63
N ALA A 231 13.31 14.34 3.59
CA ALA A 231 14.43 14.73 4.46
C ALA A 231 14.58 13.69 5.56
N GLU A 232 15.82 13.32 5.84
CA GLU A 232 16.19 12.30 6.82
C GLU A 232 16.81 12.95 8.05
N ASN A 233 16.20 12.76 9.21
CA ASN A 233 16.71 13.32 10.45
C ASN A 233 17.42 12.29 11.36
N GLY A 234 17.41 10.99 10.99
CA GLY A 234 18.04 9.93 11.77
C GLY A 234 17.44 9.68 13.17
N GLY A 235 16.22 10.18 13.42
CA GLY A 235 15.57 10.09 14.73
C GLY A 235 16.05 11.15 15.73
N LEU A 236 15.49 11.13 16.95
CA LEU A 236 15.88 12.01 18.04
C LEU A 236 17.31 11.68 18.51
N ALA A 237 18.08 12.71 18.80
CA ALA A 237 19.42 12.55 19.40
C ALA A 237 19.36 12.06 20.86
N ASP A 238 18.24 12.21 21.53
CA ASP A 238 18.05 11.71 22.89
C ASP A 238 16.56 11.47 23.16
N ASP A 239 16.18 10.22 23.34
CA ASP A 239 14.79 9.82 23.61
C ASP A 239 14.26 10.34 24.95
N ARG A 240 15.14 10.80 25.86
CA ARG A 240 14.74 11.38 27.14
C ARG A 240 13.96 12.68 26.99
N TYR A 241 14.06 13.39 25.86
CA TYR A 241 13.18 14.52 25.56
C TYR A 241 11.69 14.13 25.60
N ILE A 242 11.37 12.86 25.33
CA ILE A 242 10.01 12.30 25.37
C ILE A 242 9.78 11.48 26.66
N THR A 243 10.74 10.60 27.01
CA THR A 243 10.56 9.62 28.09
C THR A 243 10.79 10.20 29.49
N ASN A 244 11.70 11.16 29.63
CA ASN A 244 12.04 11.82 30.88
C ASN A 244 12.47 13.29 30.65
N PRO A 245 11.55 14.13 30.16
CA PRO A 245 11.89 15.51 29.77
C PRO A 245 12.41 16.38 30.91
N GLU A 246 12.02 16.11 32.14
CA GLU A 246 12.48 16.87 33.32
C GLU A 246 13.98 16.64 33.64
N ALA A 247 14.55 15.53 33.19
CA ALA A 247 15.98 15.24 33.31
C ALA A 247 16.85 15.97 32.29
N MET A 248 16.26 16.60 31.30
CA MET A 248 17.00 17.38 30.29
C MET A 248 17.47 18.73 30.87
N ALA A 249 18.48 19.35 30.22
CA ALA A 249 19.20 20.53 30.72
C ALA A 249 18.30 21.71 31.16
N GLU A 250 17.15 21.90 30.52
CA GLU A 250 16.22 22.97 30.88
C GLU A 250 15.15 22.56 31.91
N GLY A 251 15.07 21.27 32.29
CA GLY A 251 14.14 20.75 33.30
C GLY A 251 12.65 20.98 33.00
N LYS A 252 12.29 21.09 31.71
CA LYS A 252 10.91 21.32 31.28
C LYS A 252 10.10 20.03 31.35
N LYS A 253 8.80 20.13 31.63
CA LYS A 253 7.87 18.98 31.57
C LYS A 253 7.62 18.50 30.14
N THR A 254 7.76 19.38 29.16
CA THR A 254 7.59 19.09 27.72
C THR A 254 8.45 20.02 26.90
N TYR A 255 8.97 19.51 25.78
CA TYR A 255 9.70 20.27 24.78
C TYR A 255 8.87 20.39 23.52
N ARG A 256 9.07 21.43 22.72
CA ARG A 256 8.52 21.50 21.37
C ARG A 256 9.28 20.53 20.46
N PRO A 257 8.61 19.81 19.57
CA PRO A 257 9.31 18.91 18.64
C PRO A 257 10.45 19.57 17.85
N SER A 258 10.27 20.84 17.41
CA SER A 258 11.28 21.62 16.72
C SER A 258 12.51 22.00 17.55
N ASP A 259 12.42 21.90 18.89
CA ASP A 259 13.50 22.24 19.80
C ASP A 259 14.31 21.00 20.23
N MET A 260 13.87 19.83 19.82
CA MET A 260 14.53 18.55 20.10
C MET A 260 15.58 18.28 19.02
N PRO A 261 16.85 18.07 19.39
CA PRO A 261 17.90 17.80 18.41
C PRO A 261 17.67 16.42 17.73
N THR A 262 18.05 16.34 16.47
CA THR A 262 18.01 15.14 15.64
C THR A 262 19.42 14.75 15.20
N ASN A 263 19.59 13.47 14.81
CA ASN A 263 20.91 12.90 14.55
C ASN A 263 21.48 13.30 13.18
N LEU A 264 20.63 13.52 12.17
CA LEU A 264 21.03 13.90 10.81
C LEU A 264 20.44 15.27 10.44
N GLN A 265 21.20 16.03 9.66
CA GLN A 265 20.82 17.30 9.07
C GLN A 265 21.29 17.34 7.61
N GLU A 266 20.72 18.20 6.78
CA GLU A 266 21.05 18.34 5.35
C GLU A 266 21.19 17.01 4.58
N THR A 267 20.36 16.03 4.97
CA THR A 267 20.33 14.67 4.43
C THR A 267 18.97 14.37 3.81
N TRP A 268 18.92 13.79 2.61
CA TRP A 268 17.67 13.49 1.89
C TRP A 268 17.74 12.16 1.15
N ASN A 269 16.58 11.52 1.06
CA ASN A 269 16.30 10.51 0.05
C ASN A 269 15.44 11.09 -1.07
N GLU A 270 15.77 10.75 -2.32
CA GLU A 270 14.99 11.12 -3.49
C GLU A 270 14.78 9.91 -4.37
N ASN A 271 13.50 9.55 -4.60
CA ASN A 271 13.12 8.45 -5.46
C ASN A 271 12.33 8.95 -6.67
N PHE A 272 12.66 8.41 -7.84
CA PHE A 272 11.88 8.57 -9.06
C PHE A 272 11.39 7.18 -9.48
N VAL A 273 10.08 7.04 -9.62
CA VAL A 273 9.46 5.78 -10.05
C VAL A 273 8.62 6.05 -11.28
N ARG A 274 8.92 5.34 -12.36
CA ARG A 274 8.18 5.42 -13.61
C ARG A 274 7.67 4.03 -13.95
N THR A 275 6.37 3.93 -14.18
CA THR A 275 5.71 2.68 -14.51
C THR A 275 4.95 2.84 -15.81
N LEU A 276 5.22 1.95 -16.76
CA LEU A 276 4.45 1.78 -17.99
C LEU A 276 3.78 0.42 -17.93
N PHE A 277 2.49 0.37 -18.20
CA PHE A 277 1.76 -0.87 -18.29
C PHE A 277 0.87 -0.86 -19.53
N LEU A 278 0.90 -1.97 -20.28
CA LEU A 278 0.03 -2.22 -21.40
C LEU A 278 -0.50 -3.65 -21.31
N ALA A 279 -1.79 -3.81 -21.36
CA ALA A 279 -2.43 -5.12 -21.48
C ALA A 279 -3.35 -5.10 -22.68
N GLN A 280 -3.18 -6.05 -23.59
CA GLN A 280 -4.00 -6.18 -24.79
C GLN A 280 -4.43 -7.62 -25.01
N ASP A 281 -5.63 -7.80 -25.51
CA ASP A 281 -6.15 -9.11 -25.85
C ASP A 281 -6.94 -9.12 -27.16
N TYR A 282 -6.91 -10.27 -27.82
CA TYR A 282 -7.73 -10.55 -28.98
C TYR A 282 -8.59 -11.75 -28.74
N GLN A 283 -9.91 -11.57 -28.76
CA GLN A 283 -10.90 -12.59 -28.46
C GLN A 283 -11.26 -13.40 -29.72
N LEU A 284 -11.23 -14.71 -29.59
CA LEU A 284 -11.63 -15.69 -30.60
C LEU A 284 -12.98 -16.27 -30.18
N GLY A 285 -13.93 -16.30 -31.10
CA GLY A 285 -15.28 -16.74 -30.81
C GLY A 285 -16.17 -16.76 -32.05
N TYR A 286 -17.46 -16.88 -31.83
CA TYR A 286 -18.47 -16.92 -32.90
C TYR A 286 -19.60 -15.94 -32.61
N TYR A 287 -20.35 -15.60 -33.66
CA TYR A 287 -21.56 -14.79 -33.53
C TYR A 287 -22.78 -15.70 -33.36
N LYS A 288 -23.57 -15.44 -32.31
CA LYS A 288 -24.85 -16.09 -32.04
C LYS A 288 -25.99 -15.11 -32.35
N SER A 289 -26.94 -15.54 -33.16
CA SER A 289 -28.15 -14.75 -33.43
C SER A 289 -29.05 -14.70 -32.19
N ARG A 290 -29.49 -13.51 -31.82
CA ARG A 290 -30.53 -13.24 -30.85
C ARG A 290 -31.69 -12.61 -31.56
N THR A 291 -32.85 -13.26 -31.49
CA THR A 291 -34.09 -12.76 -32.06
C THR A 291 -34.87 -12.03 -30.98
N ASP A 292 -35.00 -10.74 -31.08
CA ASP A 292 -35.83 -9.93 -30.19
C ASP A 292 -37.18 -9.68 -30.94
N SER A 293 -38.28 -10.24 -30.44
CA SER A 293 -39.63 -10.06 -31.00
C SER A 293 -40.29 -8.87 -30.33
N LEU A 294 -40.46 -7.79 -31.07
CA LEU A 294 -41.34 -6.68 -30.74
C LEU A 294 -42.74 -6.93 -31.39
N PRO A 295 -43.82 -6.30 -30.91
CA PRO A 295 -45.20 -6.59 -31.41
C PRO A 295 -45.36 -6.56 -32.92
N ASP A 296 -44.58 -5.73 -33.61
CA ASP A 296 -44.72 -5.55 -35.09
C ASP A 296 -43.37 -5.74 -35.85
N THR A 297 -42.29 -6.17 -35.17
CA THR A 297 -40.96 -6.24 -35.83
C THR A 297 -40.09 -7.32 -35.16
N VAL A 298 -39.47 -8.17 -35.99
CA VAL A 298 -38.48 -9.14 -35.55
C VAL A 298 -37.09 -8.55 -35.85
N ILE A 299 -36.33 -8.25 -34.80
CA ILE A 299 -34.96 -7.76 -34.91
C ILE A 299 -34.01 -8.92 -34.63
N VAL A 300 -33.17 -9.26 -35.61
CA VAL A 300 -32.10 -10.27 -35.42
C VAL A 300 -30.80 -9.53 -35.13
N ASN A 301 -30.38 -9.60 -33.86
CA ASN A 301 -29.09 -9.10 -33.40
C ASN A 301 -28.07 -10.25 -33.40
N TYR A 302 -26.80 -9.94 -33.66
CA TYR A 302 -25.71 -10.88 -33.59
C TYR A 302 -24.82 -10.52 -32.42
N ASP A 303 -24.86 -11.29 -31.35
CA ASP A 303 -24.02 -11.11 -30.17
C ASP A 303 -22.73 -11.95 -30.34
N PHE A 304 -21.57 -11.33 -30.17
CA PHE A 304 -20.29 -12.04 -30.19
C PHE A 304 -20.12 -12.84 -28.90
N VAL A 305 -19.87 -14.14 -29.04
CA VAL A 305 -19.63 -15.07 -27.93
C VAL A 305 -18.15 -15.45 -27.93
N PRO A 306 -17.34 -14.90 -27.03
CA PRO A 306 -15.94 -15.25 -26.94
C PRO A 306 -15.76 -16.64 -26.34
N VAL A 307 -14.82 -17.42 -26.90
CA VAL A 307 -14.49 -18.78 -26.44
C VAL A 307 -13.09 -18.83 -25.85
N SER A 308 -12.16 -18.14 -26.49
CA SER A 308 -10.77 -18.04 -26.04
C SER A 308 -10.22 -16.67 -26.39
N LYS A 309 -9.09 -16.34 -25.80
CA LYS A 309 -8.36 -15.11 -26.12
C LYS A 309 -6.86 -15.36 -26.17
N VAL A 310 -6.19 -14.66 -27.08
CA VAL A 310 -4.75 -14.44 -27.04
C VAL A 310 -4.53 -13.15 -26.27
N PHE A 311 -3.63 -13.12 -25.33
CA PHE A 311 -3.31 -11.91 -24.58
C PHE A 311 -1.82 -11.62 -24.56
N HIS A 312 -1.50 -10.35 -24.44
CA HIS A 312 -0.15 -9.85 -24.24
C HIS A 312 -0.18 -8.77 -23.17
N THR A 313 0.75 -8.83 -22.22
CA THR A 313 0.99 -7.78 -21.25
C THR A 313 2.45 -7.34 -21.29
N LEU A 314 2.65 -6.04 -21.17
CA LEU A 314 3.95 -5.39 -21.05
C LEU A 314 3.96 -4.54 -19.79
N GLU A 315 4.90 -4.79 -18.89
CA GLU A 315 5.17 -3.98 -17.72
C GLU A 315 6.61 -3.48 -17.76
N GLY A 316 6.78 -2.17 -17.72
CA GLY A 316 8.07 -1.50 -17.66
C GLY A 316 8.17 -0.63 -16.40
N ASN A 317 9.24 -0.80 -15.63
CA ASN A 317 9.55 0.01 -14.46
C ASN A 317 10.94 0.61 -14.63
N SER A 318 11.06 1.93 -14.44
CA SER A 318 12.34 2.63 -14.43
C SER A 318 12.42 3.46 -13.17
N ASN A 319 13.19 2.98 -12.21
CA ASN A 319 13.27 3.55 -10.87
C ASN A 319 14.70 4.06 -10.62
N SER A 320 14.83 5.11 -9.82
CA SER A 320 16.11 5.54 -9.29
C SER A 320 15.96 6.01 -7.85
N HIS A 321 16.95 5.68 -7.06
CA HIS A 321 17.11 6.13 -5.69
C HIS A 321 18.38 6.96 -5.58
N ARG A 322 18.34 8.06 -4.79
CA ARG A 322 19.49 8.89 -4.44
C ARG A 322 19.45 9.14 -2.95
N PHE A 323 20.57 8.89 -2.32
CA PHE A 323 20.85 9.35 -0.98
C PHE A 323 21.77 10.58 -1.09
N ILE A 324 21.40 11.69 -0.47
CA ILE A 324 22.07 12.98 -0.55
C ILE A 324 22.47 13.34 0.87
N ASP A 325 23.78 13.48 1.12
CA ASP A 325 24.35 13.86 2.40
C ASP A 325 25.35 14.99 2.19
N TYR A 326 24.92 16.22 2.52
CA TYR A 326 25.81 17.39 2.47
C TYR A 326 26.51 17.67 3.80
N ASP A 327 26.04 17.09 4.87
CA ASP A 327 26.59 17.30 6.21
C ASP A 327 27.88 16.49 6.42
N ASN A 328 28.13 15.48 5.57
CA ASN A 328 29.28 14.57 5.62
C ASN A 328 29.58 14.10 7.06
N ILE A 329 28.53 13.65 7.75
CA ILE A 329 28.56 13.33 9.18
C ILE A 329 29.42 12.09 9.39
N LYS A 330 30.67 12.32 9.71
CA LYS A 330 31.70 11.31 9.96
C LYS A 330 31.35 10.36 11.12
N ASN A 331 30.31 10.65 11.88
CA ASN A 331 30.04 10.00 13.16
C ASN A 331 28.67 9.33 13.25
N TYR A 332 27.91 9.21 12.17
CA TYR A 332 26.64 8.47 12.15
C TYR A 332 26.81 7.06 11.60
N TYR A 333 27.49 6.92 10.46
CA TYR A 333 27.75 5.67 9.78
C TYR A 333 29.14 5.12 10.12
N ALA A 334 29.24 3.79 10.29
CA ALA A 334 30.50 3.12 10.57
C ALA A 334 31.50 3.24 9.41
N HIS A 335 30.99 3.28 8.19
CA HIS A 335 31.80 3.26 6.98
C HIS A 335 31.44 4.42 6.03
N ASN A 336 32.44 4.89 5.27
CA ASN A 336 32.26 5.78 4.15
C ASN A 336 33.14 5.28 2.98
N TYR A 337 32.53 4.53 2.07
CA TYR A 337 33.22 3.92 0.93
C TYR A 337 33.42 4.90 -0.24
N LEU A 338 32.62 5.96 -0.30
CA LEU A 338 32.65 7.00 -1.34
C LEU A 338 32.89 8.38 -0.71
N PRO A 339 34.09 8.63 -0.13
CA PRO A 339 34.34 9.79 0.74
C PRO A 339 34.35 11.16 0.01
N TYR A 340 34.33 11.17 -1.31
CA TYR A 340 34.38 12.38 -2.12
C TYR A 340 33.03 12.75 -2.74
N ASP A 341 32.03 11.87 -2.60
CA ASP A 341 30.69 12.08 -3.13
C ASP A 341 29.73 12.48 -2.02
N SER A 342 28.93 13.51 -2.25
CA SER A 342 27.81 13.90 -1.39
C SER A 342 26.49 13.30 -1.88
N ILE A 343 26.48 12.61 -3.01
CA ILE A 343 25.30 12.02 -3.61
C ILE A 343 25.64 10.60 -4.06
N ASP A 344 25.01 9.68 -3.40
CA ASP A 344 25.02 8.26 -3.77
C ASP A 344 23.72 7.88 -4.48
N GLY A 345 23.75 6.90 -5.38
CA GLY A 345 22.54 6.52 -6.06
C GLY A 345 22.62 5.22 -6.83
N THR A 346 21.43 4.67 -7.03
CA THR A 346 21.25 3.46 -7.83
C THR A 346 20.07 3.62 -8.79
N GLN A 347 20.13 2.88 -9.91
CA GLN A 347 19.08 2.88 -10.93
C GLN A 347 18.63 1.44 -11.19
N TYR A 348 17.36 1.27 -11.44
CA TYR A 348 16.73 0.01 -11.74
C TYR A 348 15.83 0.13 -12.97
N LEU A 349 15.98 -0.80 -13.89
CA LEU A 349 15.09 -0.97 -15.04
C LEU A 349 14.56 -2.41 -15.06
N ARG A 350 13.25 -2.56 -15.16
CA ARG A 350 12.58 -3.84 -15.37
C ARG A 350 11.69 -3.77 -16.58
N LEU A 351 11.74 -4.80 -17.42
CA LEU A 351 10.82 -4.98 -18.53
C LEU A 351 10.33 -6.42 -18.51
N ARG A 352 9.03 -6.60 -18.29
CA ARG A 352 8.38 -7.91 -18.34
C ARG A 352 7.37 -7.95 -19.48
N ASN A 353 7.54 -8.93 -20.37
CA ASN A 353 6.63 -9.25 -21.46
C ASN A 353 6.00 -10.61 -21.21
N THR A 354 4.67 -10.68 -21.25
CA THR A 354 3.93 -11.93 -21.10
C THR A 354 3.01 -12.13 -22.29
N VAL A 355 3.07 -13.29 -22.91
CA VAL A 355 2.17 -13.70 -23.99
C VAL A 355 1.51 -15.02 -23.61
N GLY A 356 0.21 -15.11 -23.81
CA GLY A 356 -0.51 -16.31 -23.45
C GLY A 356 -1.84 -16.51 -24.17
N LEU A 357 -2.40 -17.67 -23.89
CA LEU A 357 -3.71 -18.10 -24.35
C LEU A 357 -4.60 -18.31 -23.13
N SER A 358 -5.85 -17.90 -23.22
CA SER A 358 -6.84 -18.11 -22.16
C SER A 358 -8.14 -18.68 -22.74
N LEU A 359 -8.62 -19.71 -22.11
CA LEU A 359 -9.97 -20.23 -22.31
C LEU A 359 -10.93 -19.43 -21.40
N ILE A 360 -12.01 -18.91 -21.97
CA ILE A 360 -12.97 -18.08 -21.24
C ILE A 360 -13.86 -18.96 -20.39
N GLU A 361 -14.17 -18.53 -19.19
CA GLU A 361 -15.05 -19.24 -18.26
C GLU A 361 -16.51 -19.30 -18.79
N GLY A 362 -17.20 -20.41 -18.53
CA GLY A 362 -18.65 -20.54 -18.79
C GLY A 362 -19.05 -20.84 -20.22
N ILE A 363 -18.13 -21.21 -21.10
CA ILE A 363 -18.43 -21.58 -22.50
C ILE A 363 -19.31 -22.82 -22.58
N ASN A 364 -19.06 -23.78 -21.70
CA ASN A 364 -19.76 -25.07 -21.68
C ASN A 364 -20.13 -25.44 -20.23
N LYS A 365 -21.30 -26.06 -20.06
CA LYS A 365 -21.74 -26.58 -18.75
C LYS A 365 -20.79 -27.63 -18.16
N TRP A 366 -20.02 -28.32 -18.99
CA TRP A 366 -19.03 -29.32 -18.56
C TRP A 366 -17.67 -28.75 -18.13
N ILE A 367 -17.34 -27.52 -18.56
CA ILE A 367 -16.09 -26.82 -18.22
C ILE A 367 -16.48 -25.46 -17.61
N PRO A 368 -16.89 -25.44 -16.34
CA PRO A 368 -17.37 -24.22 -15.68
C PRO A 368 -16.22 -23.32 -15.18
N PHE A 369 -14.99 -23.50 -15.65
CA PHE A 369 -13.81 -22.75 -15.24
C PHE A 369 -13.07 -22.18 -16.45
N GLY A 370 -12.38 -21.08 -16.25
CA GLY A 370 -11.42 -20.53 -17.19
C GLY A 370 -10.03 -21.10 -16.93
N ALA A 371 -9.24 -21.26 -18.00
CA ALA A 371 -7.87 -21.71 -17.91
C ALA A 371 -6.97 -20.85 -18.78
N SER A 372 -5.78 -20.55 -18.34
CA SER A 372 -4.79 -19.77 -19.09
C SER A 372 -3.41 -20.42 -19.02
N ALA A 373 -2.64 -20.28 -20.09
CA ALA A 373 -1.24 -20.65 -20.12
C ALA A 373 -0.44 -19.53 -20.78
N TYR A 374 0.74 -19.23 -20.25
CA TYR A 374 1.54 -18.13 -20.74
C TYR A 374 3.04 -18.36 -20.59
N VAL A 375 3.79 -17.62 -21.37
CA VAL A 375 5.24 -17.48 -21.27
C VAL A 375 5.55 -16.03 -20.96
N SER A 376 6.43 -15.79 -19.99
CA SER A 376 6.89 -14.46 -19.62
C SER A 376 8.40 -14.37 -19.80
N HIS A 377 8.87 -13.28 -20.38
CA HIS A 377 10.26 -12.89 -20.40
C HIS A 377 10.43 -11.63 -19.54
N GLU A 378 11.32 -11.69 -18.56
CA GLU A 378 11.65 -10.57 -17.68
C GLU A 378 13.13 -10.22 -17.84
N TYR A 379 13.40 -8.95 -18.13
CA TYR A 379 14.72 -8.36 -18.13
C TYR A 379 14.84 -7.35 -17.00
N ARG A 380 15.92 -7.45 -16.22
CA ARG A 380 16.24 -6.54 -15.11
C ARG A 380 17.64 -5.98 -15.31
N GLN A 381 17.80 -4.69 -14.98
CA GLN A 381 19.08 -4.01 -15.00
C GLN A 381 19.24 -3.17 -13.75
N PHE A 382 20.39 -3.29 -13.09
CA PHE A 382 20.74 -2.58 -11.88
C PHE A 382 22.04 -1.82 -12.13
N THR A 383 22.06 -0.53 -11.82
CA THR A 383 23.24 0.33 -12.01
C THR A 383 23.56 1.00 -10.68
N MET A 384 24.76 0.78 -10.15
CA MET A 384 25.24 1.31 -8.87
C MET A 384 26.75 1.42 -8.87
N SER A 385 27.34 1.99 -7.84
CA SER A 385 28.79 2.07 -7.65
C SER A 385 29.44 0.69 -7.63
N ASP A 386 30.70 0.59 -8.10
CA ASP A 386 31.41 -0.72 -8.22
C ASP A 386 32.79 -0.71 -7.54
N SER A 387 33.36 0.45 -7.23
CA SER A 387 34.69 0.54 -6.61
C SER A 387 34.71 1.49 -5.42
N VAL A 388 35.35 1.04 -4.35
CA VAL A 388 35.59 1.86 -3.14
C VAL A 388 36.47 3.06 -3.46
N GLY A 389 36.11 4.23 -2.95
CA GLY A 389 36.83 5.47 -3.18
C GLY A 389 36.71 6.03 -4.62
N GLY A 390 35.82 5.48 -5.41
CA GLY A 390 35.51 5.95 -6.76
C GLY A 390 34.82 7.31 -6.75
N ILE A 391 35.07 8.12 -7.76
CA ILE A 391 34.47 9.46 -7.93
C ILE A 391 33.70 9.50 -9.24
N GLY A 392 32.43 9.90 -9.16
CA GLY A 392 31.60 10.21 -10.31
C GLY A 392 31.08 8.99 -11.09
N ARG A 393 30.59 9.24 -12.31
CA ARG A 393 29.87 8.23 -13.12
C ARG A 393 30.76 7.11 -13.67
N ASP A 394 32.06 7.32 -13.73
CA ASP A 394 33.03 6.33 -14.27
C ASP A 394 33.20 5.10 -13.39
N HIS A 395 32.70 5.18 -12.14
CA HIS A 395 32.70 4.09 -11.16
C HIS A 395 31.37 3.35 -11.07
N MET A 396 30.39 3.69 -11.91
CA MET A 396 29.10 3.02 -11.96
C MET A 396 29.17 1.77 -12.82
N HIS A 397 28.70 0.65 -12.31
CA HIS A 397 28.59 -0.61 -13.04
C HIS A 397 27.13 -1.01 -13.24
N THR A 398 26.87 -1.69 -14.37
CA THR A 398 25.53 -2.16 -14.72
C THR A 398 25.47 -3.67 -14.73
N TYR A 399 24.67 -4.22 -13.82
CA TYR A 399 24.38 -5.64 -13.69
C TYR A 399 23.08 -5.95 -14.42
N LYS A 400 23.05 -7.07 -15.16
CA LYS A 400 21.91 -7.46 -15.99
C LYS A 400 21.45 -8.86 -15.63
N GLU A 401 20.16 -9.05 -15.51
CA GLU A 401 19.52 -10.33 -15.28
C GLU A 401 18.40 -10.56 -16.30
N SER A 402 18.19 -11.80 -16.69
CA SER A 402 17.12 -12.15 -17.61
C SER A 402 16.53 -13.50 -17.22
N ASN A 403 15.21 -13.59 -17.23
CA ASN A 403 14.47 -14.79 -16.84
C ASN A 403 13.39 -15.09 -17.88
N LEU A 404 13.23 -16.38 -18.19
CA LEU A 404 12.14 -16.91 -18.99
C LEU A 404 11.28 -17.82 -18.12
N SER A 405 10.02 -17.49 -17.97
CA SER A 405 9.07 -18.23 -17.14
C SER A 405 7.95 -18.83 -17.96
N LEU A 406 7.43 -19.96 -17.48
CA LEU A 406 6.19 -20.58 -17.93
C LEU A 406 5.19 -20.55 -16.79
N GLY A 407 3.95 -20.15 -17.08
CA GLY A 407 2.92 -20.10 -16.07
C GLY A 407 1.55 -20.51 -16.59
N GLY A 408 0.65 -20.74 -15.64
CA GLY A 408 -0.73 -21.07 -15.90
C GLY A 408 -1.65 -20.58 -14.77
N ASN A 409 -2.91 -20.39 -15.13
CA ASN A 409 -3.97 -20.01 -14.21
C ASN A 409 -5.21 -20.84 -14.47
N ILE A 410 -5.89 -21.24 -13.41
CA ILE A 410 -7.22 -21.85 -13.45
C ILE A 410 -8.10 -21.08 -12.50
N ARG A 411 -9.27 -20.62 -12.98
CA ARG A 411 -10.19 -19.84 -12.16
C ARG A 411 -11.64 -20.17 -12.43
N ARG A 412 -12.46 -19.98 -11.40
CA ARG A 412 -13.92 -19.99 -11.47
C ARG A 412 -14.46 -18.79 -10.71
N THR A 413 -15.09 -17.86 -11.43
CA THR A 413 -15.68 -16.65 -10.87
C THR A 413 -17.19 -16.60 -11.07
N ILE A 414 -17.73 -17.45 -11.95
CA ILE A 414 -19.17 -17.55 -12.26
C ILE A 414 -19.86 -18.47 -11.25
N GLY A 415 -21.00 -18.01 -10.72
CA GLY A 415 -21.81 -18.74 -9.74
C GLY A 415 -21.91 -17.95 -8.42
N GLU A 416 -22.69 -18.47 -7.45
CA GLU A 416 -22.92 -17.77 -6.18
C GLU A 416 -22.24 -18.46 -4.98
N ALA A 417 -22.03 -19.77 -5.09
CA ALA A 417 -21.65 -20.59 -3.94
C ALA A 417 -20.15 -20.84 -3.82
N PHE A 418 -19.46 -21.05 -4.95
CA PHE A 418 -18.06 -21.45 -4.93
C PHE A 418 -17.25 -20.78 -6.03
N HIS A 419 -16.23 -20.05 -5.62
CA HIS A 419 -15.23 -19.41 -6.49
C HIS A 419 -13.86 -19.92 -6.13
N PHE A 420 -12.97 -20.00 -7.10
CA PHE A 420 -11.56 -20.26 -6.85
C PHE A 420 -10.67 -19.61 -7.92
N ASN A 421 -9.43 -19.35 -7.55
CA ASN A 421 -8.36 -18.92 -8.44
C ASN A 421 -7.07 -19.60 -8.00
N ALA A 422 -6.35 -20.22 -8.94
CA ALA A 422 -5.07 -20.85 -8.70
C ALA A 422 -4.10 -20.48 -9.81
N ASN A 423 -2.91 -20.03 -9.44
CA ASN A 423 -1.81 -19.63 -10.31
C ASN A 423 -0.61 -20.52 -10.06
N ALA A 424 0.14 -20.80 -11.10
CA ALA A 424 1.45 -21.43 -11.01
C ALA A 424 2.39 -20.83 -12.05
N GLU A 425 3.57 -20.42 -11.64
CA GLU A 425 4.63 -19.91 -12.53
C GLU A 425 5.97 -20.48 -12.10
N THR A 426 6.80 -20.86 -13.06
CA THR A 426 8.16 -21.34 -12.82
C THR A 426 9.15 -20.75 -13.81
N VAL A 427 10.35 -20.43 -13.34
CA VAL A 427 11.45 -19.92 -14.17
C VAL A 427 12.18 -21.10 -14.80
N LEU A 428 12.12 -21.18 -16.14
CA LEU A 428 12.72 -22.26 -16.92
C LEU A 428 14.15 -21.98 -17.35
N ALA A 429 14.51 -20.70 -17.50
CA ALA A 429 15.88 -20.31 -17.89
C ALA A 429 16.17 -18.89 -17.36
N GLY A 430 17.44 -18.63 -17.09
CA GLY A 430 17.93 -17.32 -16.67
C GLY A 430 18.55 -17.33 -15.28
N THR A 431 18.69 -16.14 -14.70
CA THR A 431 19.39 -15.92 -13.42
C THR A 431 18.68 -16.63 -12.26
N ASP A 432 17.34 -16.62 -12.27
CA ASP A 432 16.54 -17.21 -11.20
C ASP A 432 16.06 -18.64 -11.52
N LEU A 433 16.76 -19.37 -12.40
CA LEU A 433 16.41 -20.74 -12.80
C LEU A 433 15.98 -21.60 -11.59
N GLY A 434 14.82 -22.27 -11.70
CA GLY A 434 14.24 -23.10 -10.65
C GLY A 434 13.49 -22.32 -9.57
N ALA A 435 13.34 -20.99 -9.70
CA ALA A 435 12.38 -20.24 -8.92
C ALA A 435 10.96 -20.59 -9.38
N PHE A 436 10.03 -20.66 -8.43
CA PHE A 436 8.61 -20.91 -8.73
C PHE A 436 7.71 -20.23 -7.71
N CYS A 437 6.48 -19.98 -8.13
CA CYS A 437 5.38 -19.52 -7.28
C CYS A 437 4.11 -20.28 -7.65
N ILE A 438 3.46 -20.87 -6.65
CA ILE A 438 2.13 -21.47 -6.77
C ILE A 438 1.29 -20.80 -5.71
N ASP A 439 0.21 -20.15 -6.09
CA ASP A 439 -0.72 -19.50 -5.19
C ASP A 439 -2.17 -19.78 -5.56
N GLY A 440 -3.04 -19.65 -4.59
CA GLY A 440 -4.45 -19.82 -4.86
C GLY A 440 -5.34 -19.44 -3.70
N ASN A 441 -6.59 -19.19 -4.03
CA ASN A 441 -7.65 -18.97 -3.07
C ASN A 441 -8.95 -19.67 -3.51
N ALA A 442 -9.78 -19.97 -2.53
CA ALA A 442 -11.10 -20.55 -2.73
C ALA A 442 -12.08 -19.90 -1.76
N ASP A 443 -13.22 -19.46 -2.28
CA ASP A 443 -14.30 -18.83 -1.53
C ASP A 443 -15.55 -19.70 -1.61
N LEU A 444 -16.13 -20.05 -0.47
CA LEU A 444 -17.34 -20.84 -0.35
C LEU A 444 -18.41 -20.07 0.44
N LYS A 445 -19.57 -19.82 -0.19
CA LYS A 445 -20.74 -19.23 0.45
C LYS A 445 -21.81 -20.29 0.67
N PHE A 446 -22.27 -20.44 1.90
CA PHE A 446 -23.33 -21.35 2.24
C PHE A 446 -24.23 -20.81 3.36
N ARG A 447 -25.42 -21.36 3.51
CA ARG A 447 -26.33 -20.99 4.59
C ARG A 447 -26.19 -21.97 5.75
N LEU A 448 -25.97 -21.44 6.95
CA LEU A 448 -25.93 -22.17 8.19
C LEU A 448 -26.81 -21.45 9.22
N TRP A 449 -27.74 -22.19 9.85
CA TRP A 449 -28.73 -21.63 10.81
C TRP A 449 -29.45 -20.37 10.32
N ASN A 450 -29.84 -20.37 9.06
CA ASN A 450 -30.52 -19.26 8.37
C ASN A 450 -29.63 -18.01 8.12
N ASP A 451 -28.32 -18.09 8.39
CA ASP A 451 -27.35 -17.04 8.15
C ASP A 451 -26.43 -17.39 6.97
N THR A 452 -25.93 -16.37 6.27
CA THR A 452 -24.92 -16.54 5.24
C THR A 452 -23.55 -16.62 5.89
N VAL A 453 -22.87 -17.73 5.65
CA VAL A 453 -21.48 -17.96 6.06
C VAL A 453 -20.57 -17.92 4.85
N ASN A 454 -19.53 -17.10 4.92
CA ASN A 454 -18.47 -17.03 3.92
C ASN A 454 -17.21 -17.67 4.49
N LEU A 455 -16.77 -18.76 3.87
CA LEU A 455 -15.50 -19.42 4.16
C LEU A 455 -14.54 -19.14 3.02
N ARG A 456 -13.37 -18.58 3.33
CA ARG A 456 -12.27 -18.39 2.39
C ARG A 456 -11.07 -19.18 2.85
N ALA A 457 -10.46 -19.89 1.94
CA ALA A 457 -9.14 -20.49 2.11
C ALA A 457 -8.18 -19.86 1.11
N GLU A 458 -6.94 -19.61 1.53
CA GLU A 458 -5.90 -19.07 0.66
C GLU A 458 -4.54 -19.64 1.04
N GLY A 459 -3.64 -19.69 0.07
CA GLY A 459 -2.31 -20.16 0.35
C GLY A 459 -1.37 -19.99 -0.84
N TYR A 460 -0.08 -20.11 -0.53
CA TYR A 460 0.96 -20.14 -1.54
C TYR A 460 2.13 -21.03 -1.13
N MET A 461 2.85 -21.48 -2.13
CA MET A 461 4.16 -22.08 -2.02
C MET A 461 5.07 -21.43 -3.04
N LYS A 462 6.15 -20.80 -2.58
CA LYS A 462 7.08 -20.10 -3.46
C LYS A 462 8.54 -20.36 -3.07
N ASN A 463 9.38 -20.48 -4.11
CA ASN A 463 10.83 -20.56 -3.99
C ASN A 463 11.42 -19.45 -4.84
N ILE A 464 11.85 -18.35 -4.23
CA ILE A 464 12.24 -17.12 -4.90
C ILE A 464 13.68 -16.74 -4.58
N ALA A 465 14.37 -16.16 -5.55
CA ALA A 465 15.66 -15.54 -5.30
C ALA A 465 15.46 -14.24 -4.49
N PRO A 466 16.29 -14.00 -3.45
CA PRO A 466 16.30 -12.71 -2.77
C PRO A 466 16.51 -11.56 -3.76
N SER A 467 15.96 -10.37 -3.45
CA SER A 467 16.18 -9.17 -4.25
C SER A 467 17.66 -8.96 -4.55
N PHE A 468 17.96 -8.42 -5.74
CA PHE A 468 19.33 -8.12 -6.14
C PHE A 468 20.08 -7.30 -5.08
N TYR A 469 19.41 -6.29 -4.48
CA TYR A 469 20.02 -5.43 -3.48
C TYR A 469 20.33 -6.11 -2.14
N TYR A 470 19.73 -7.25 -1.81
CA TYR A 470 20.17 -8.09 -0.69
C TYR A 470 21.38 -8.94 -1.05
N ARG A 471 21.50 -9.35 -2.32
CA ARG A 471 22.65 -10.12 -2.81
C ARG A 471 23.86 -9.23 -3.05
N LYS A 472 23.66 -8.06 -3.62
CA LYS A 472 24.73 -7.11 -3.94
C LYS A 472 24.22 -5.67 -3.78
N TYR A 473 24.92 -4.90 -2.95
CA TYR A 473 24.67 -3.48 -2.82
C TYR A 473 25.96 -2.74 -2.51
N HIS A 474 26.24 -1.69 -3.29
CA HIS A 474 27.41 -0.85 -3.19
C HIS A 474 26.96 0.61 -3.12
N SER A 475 27.23 1.25 -2.00
CA SER A 475 26.80 2.60 -1.71
C SER A 475 27.84 3.36 -0.87
N GLN A 476 27.55 4.59 -0.56
CA GLN A 476 28.44 5.43 0.26
C GLN A 476 28.70 4.82 1.64
N HIS A 477 27.66 4.26 2.29
CA HIS A 477 27.73 3.81 3.68
C HIS A 477 27.62 2.31 3.86
N TYR A 478 27.14 1.57 2.86
CA TYR A 478 26.89 0.13 2.94
C TYR A 478 27.45 -0.57 1.73
N TRP A 479 28.18 -1.68 1.98
CA TRP A 479 28.85 -2.43 0.91
C TRP A 479 28.83 -3.91 1.20
N TRP A 480 28.15 -4.69 0.36
CA TRP A 480 28.15 -6.15 0.47
C TRP A 480 27.98 -6.86 -0.87
N ASP A 481 28.55 -8.06 -0.93
CA ASP A 481 28.40 -9.06 -1.97
C ASP A 481 28.10 -10.40 -1.31
N ASN A 482 26.82 -10.81 -1.29
CA ASN A 482 26.36 -11.99 -0.59
C ASN A 482 25.97 -13.10 -1.56
N ASP A 483 26.40 -14.33 -1.27
CA ASP A 483 25.90 -15.54 -1.93
C ASP A 483 24.70 -16.09 -1.13
N LEU A 484 23.50 -15.69 -1.53
CA LEU A 484 22.27 -16.02 -0.83
C LEU A 484 21.49 -17.14 -1.54
N HIS A 485 21.02 -18.08 -0.76
CA HIS A 485 20.14 -19.14 -1.24
C HIS A 485 18.72 -18.59 -1.55
N LYS A 486 17.98 -19.30 -2.40
CA LYS A 486 16.57 -19.01 -2.62
C LYS A 486 15.78 -19.17 -1.33
N GLU A 487 14.86 -18.25 -1.11
CA GLU A 487 13.94 -18.25 0.00
C GLU A 487 12.75 -19.16 -0.33
N PHE A 488 12.50 -20.17 0.49
CA PHE A 488 11.35 -21.05 0.34
C PHE A 488 10.28 -20.69 1.37
N ARG A 489 9.09 -20.32 0.89
CA ARG A 489 7.97 -19.90 1.72
C ARG A 489 6.72 -20.71 1.42
N THR A 490 6.01 -21.09 2.46
CA THR A 490 4.70 -21.76 2.36
C THR A 490 3.75 -21.11 3.34
N ARG A 491 2.65 -20.54 2.84
CA ARG A 491 1.57 -19.97 3.65
C ARG A 491 0.29 -20.74 3.41
N LEU A 492 -0.44 -20.97 4.49
CA LEU A 492 -1.82 -21.44 4.47
C LEU A 492 -2.63 -20.57 5.42
N GLY A 493 -3.74 -20.03 4.96
CA GLY A 493 -4.62 -19.21 5.75
C GLY A 493 -6.07 -19.36 5.34
N GLY A 494 -6.96 -18.83 6.15
CA GLY A 494 -8.37 -18.81 5.81
C GLY A 494 -9.16 -17.89 6.72
N SER A 495 -10.32 -17.48 6.26
CA SER A 495 -11.25 -16.66 7.03
C SER A 495 -12.65 -17.24 7.04
N LEU A 496 -13.31 -17.11 8.17
CA LEU A 496 -14.71 -17.42 8.40
C LEU A 496 -15.44 -16.12 8.72
N ALA A 497 -16.42 -15.76 7.89
CA ALA A 497 -17.24 -14.57 8.12
C ALA A 497 -18.71 -14.94 8.29
N ILE A 498 -19.37 -14.40 9.32
CA ILE A 498 -20.78 -14.54 9.62
C ILE A 498 -21.38 -13.13 9.63
N GLU A 499 -22.06 -12.77 8.55
CA GLU A 499 -22.52 -11.40 8.29
C GLU A 499 -23.47 -10.88 9.38
N ARG A 500 -24.43 -11.70 9.81
CA ARG A 500 -25.39 -11.29 10.86
C ARG A 500 -24.74 -10.94 12.19
N TRP A 501 -23.66 -11.62 12.54
CA TRP A 501 -22.94 -11.36 13.79
C TRP A 501 -21.92 -10.23 13.66
N GLY A 502 -21.69 -9.74 12.45
CA GLY A 502 -20.63 -8.76 12.18
C GLY A 502 -19.24 -9.30 12.55
N THR A 503 -19.07 -10.65 12.48
CA THR A 503 -17.86 -11.33 12.92
C THR A 503 -17.13 -11.91 11.73
N ARG A 504 -15.82 -11.68 11.67
CA ARG A 504 -14.90 -12.37 10.76
C ARG A 504 -13.65 -12.78 11.55
N LEU A 505 -13.31 -14.04 11.46
CA LEU A 505 -12.07 -14.59 12.01
C LEU A 505 -11.17 -15.00 10.85
N TYR A 506 -9.95 -14.49 10.84
CA TYR A 506 -8.87 -14.99 10.00
C TYR A 506 -7.86 -15.73 10.83
N ALA A 507 -7.28 -16.81 10.31
CA ALA A 507 -6.14 -17.50 10.88
C ALA A 507 -5.22 -17.99 9.77
N GLY A 508 -3.92 -17.92 10.00
CA GLY A 508 -2.93 -18.37 9.03
C GLY A 508 -1.60 -18.75 9.66
N VAL A 509 -0.87 -19.58 8.96
CA VAL A 509 0.49 -19.99 9.29
C VAL A 509 1.38 -19.87 8.06
N GLU A 510 2.60 -19.41 8.28
CA GLU A 510 3.62 -19.33 7.23
C GLU A 510 4.93 -19.95 7.74
N ASN A 511 5.55 -20.79 6.93
CA ASN A 511 6.88 -21.30 7.13
C ASN A 511 7.84 -20.68 6.12
N ILE A 512 8.98 -20.19 6.60
CA ILE A 512 9.98 -19.51 5.79
C ILE A 512 11.33 -20.17 6.06
N LYS A 513 11.95 -20.67 5.03
CA LYS A 513 13.34 -21.16 5.06
C LYS A 513 14.22 -20.19 4.29
N ASN A 514 15.43 -19.97 4.79
CA ASN A 514 16.40 -19.02 4.24
C ASN A 514 15.86 -17.59 4.21
N TYR A 515 15.23 -17.15 5.29
CA TYR A 515 14.66 -15.81 5.38
C TYR A 515 15.76 -14.75 5.24
N THR A 516 15.57 -13.83 4.28
CA THR A 516 16.51 -12.73 3.99
C THR A 516 16.00 -11.43 4.61
N TYR A 517 16.87 -10.72 5.32
CA TYR A 517 16.53 -9.51 6.05
C TYR A 517 17.74 -8.57 6.20
N LEU A 518 17.49 -7.32 6.53
CA LEU A 518 18.51 -6.37 6.94
C LEU A 518 18.66 -6.43 8.45
N ALA A 519 19.89 -6.45 8.93
CA ALA A 519 20.19 -6.43 10.36
C ALA A 519 21.53 -5.74 10.64
N GLY A 520 21.67 -5.22 11.84
CA GLY A 520 22.93 -4.61 12.25
C GLY A 520 22.80 -3.76 13.51
N THR A 521 23.84 -3.02 13.78
CA THR A 521 23.95 -2.13 14.92
C THR A 521 23.27 -0.79 14.59
N PRO A 522 22.28 -0.33 15.36
CA PRO A 522 21.71 0.98 15.21
C PRO A 522 22.71 2.08 15.62
N TYR A 523 22.54 3.27 15.06
CA TYR A 523 23.24 4.44 15.59
C TYR A 523 22.72 4.75 17.00
N MET A 524 23.64 4.93 17.95
CA MET A 524 23.29 5.38 19.28
C MET A 524 24.20 6.54 19.69
N PRO A 525 23.63 7.73 19.94
CA PRO A 525 24.40 8.87 20.37
C PRO A 525 24.97 8.62 21.76
N GLY A 526 26.15 9.20 22.05
CA GLY A 526 26.69 9.29 23.38
C GLY A 526 26.04 10.44 24.18
N GLU A 527 26.50 10.65 25.40
CA GLU A 527 26.12 11.86 26.15
C GLU A 527 26.53 13.11 25.39
N PHE A 528 25.78 14.22 25.61
CA PHE A 528 25.92 15.47 24.87
C PHE A 528 27.39 15.90 24.71
N GLY A 529 27.88 15.93 23.45
CA GLY A 529 29.27 16.24 23.11
C GLY A 529 30.28 15.10 23.25
N SER A 530 29.85 13.88 23.57
CA SER A 530 30.71 12.69 23.62
C SER A 530 30.70 11.92 22.30
N THR A 531 31.61 10.95 22.17
CA THR A 531 31.61 10.01 21.04
C THR A 531 30.34 9.15 21.07
N PRO A 532 29.74 8.81 19.91
CA PRO A 532 28.63 7.88 19.83
C PRO A 532 28.94 6.55 20.54
N ILE A 533 27.94 5.96 21.18
CA ILE A 533 28.02 4.62 21.79
C ILE A 533 28.16 3.57 20.70
N SER A 534 27.40 3.71 19.61
CA SER A 534 27.52 2.87 18.42
C SER A 534 27.26 3.68 17.15
N LEU A 535 27.90 3.24 16.05
CA LEU A 535 27.68 3.77 14.72
C LEU A 535 26.75 2.85 13.94
N SER A 536 25.98 3.42 13.01
CA SER A 536 25.10 2.64 12.14
C SER A 536 25.92 1.73 11.22
N ASP A 537 25.79 0.42 11.41
CA ASP A 537 26.45 -0.62 10.61
C ASP A 537 25.46 -1.74 10.28
N ILE A 538 24.94 -1.72 9.06
CA ILE A 538 23.84 -2.58 8.62
C ILE A 538 24.26 -3.39 7.41
N THR A 539 23.86 -4.64 7.37
CA THR A 539 24.11 -5.54 6.25
C THR A 539 22.90 -6.43 5.94
N ALA A 540 22.86 -6.95 4.73
CA ALA A 540 21.88 -7.98 4.38
C ALA A 540 22.34 -9.34 4.91
N ARG A 541 21.42 -10.04 5.58
CA ARG A 541 21.67 -11.36 6.19
C ARG A 541 20.63 -12.37 5.71
N GLN A 542 20.95 -13.64 5.87
CA GLN A 542 20.03 -14.73 5.62
C GLN A 542 20.08 -15.74 6.77
N TYR A 543 18.91 -16.04 7.32
CA TYR A 543 18.75 -17.06 8.34
C TYR A 543 18.47 -18.42 7.67
N SER A 544 19.41 -19.35 7.75
CA SER A 544 19.34 -20.66 7.08
C SER A 544 18.33 -21.63 7.69
N GLY A 545 17.82 -21.35 8.91
CA GLY A 545 16.81 -22.15 9.58
C GLY A 545 15.40 -21.91 9.05
N ASN A 546 14.43 -22.56 9.68
CA ASN A 546 13.01 -22.32 9.44
C ASN A 546 12.46 -21.33 10.45
N ILE A 547 11.71 -20.34 9.97
CA ILE A 547 10.90 -19.46 10.81
C ILE A 547 9.44 -19.81 10.55
N GLN A 548 8.69 -20.01 11.62
CA GLN A 548 7.26 -20.18 11.57
C GLN A 548 6.57 -18.95 12.12
N VAL A 549 5.66 -18.37 11.34
CA VAL A 549 4.81 -17.26 11.77
C VAL A 549 3.37 -17.75 11.81
N VAL A 550 2.71 -17.52 12.94
CA VAL A 550 1.28 -17.79 13.13
C VAL A 550 0.59 -16.46 13.39
N SER A 551 -0.51 -16.19 12.73
CA SER A 551 -1.30 -14.99 12.95
C SER A 551 -2.79 -15.30 12.92
N SER A 552 -3.54 -14.69 13.82
CA SER A 552 -5.00 -14.73 13.85
C SER A 552 -5.55 -13.33 14.08
N THR A 553 -6.54 -12.94 13.27
CA THR A 553 -7.20 -11.63 13.38
C THR A 553 -8.70 -11.83 13.54
N LEU A 554 -9.25 -11.30 14.62
CA LEU A 554 -10.68 -11.22 14.87
C LEU A 554 -11.17 -9.81 14.50
N PHE A 555 -12.13 -9.76 13.61
CA PHE A 555 -12.91 -8.57 13.30
C PHE A 555 -14.29 -8.72 13.90
N GLN A 556 -14.72 -7.75 14.68
CA GLN A 556 -16.02 -7.77 15.36
C GLN A 556 -16.68 -6.41 15.28
N ASN A 557 -17.82 -6.34 14.57
CA ASN A 557 -18.66 -5.16 14.47
C ASN A 557 -19.91 -5.35 15.32
N LEU A 558 -20.08 -4.50 16.32
CA LEU A 558 -21.25 -4.49 17.17
C LEU A 558 -22.09 -3.25 16.92
N LYS A 559 -23.41 -3.40 16.86
CA LYS A 559 -24.34 -2.30 16.56
C LYS A 559 -25.51 -2.32 17.52
N TRP A 560 -25.72 -1.19 18.20
CA TRP A 560 -26.86 -0.97 19.12
C TRP A 560 -27.55 0.35 18.75
N GLY A 561 -28.51 0.28 17.81
CA GLY A 561 -29.17 1.47 17.30
C GLY A 561 -28.19 2.43 16.60
N ILE A 562 -27.95 3.61 17.17
CA ILE A 562 -27.00 4.61 16.66
C ILE A 562 -25.57 4.39 17.17
N LEU A 563 -25.36 3.55 18.17
CA LEU A 563 -24.04 3.24 18.73
C LEU A 563 -23.43 2.05 17.98
N HIS A 564 -22.20 2.23 17.52
CA HIS A 564 -21.43 1.21 16.83
C HIS A 564 -20.08 1.02 17.52
N TRP A 565 -19.58 -0.19 17.49
CA TRP A 565 -18.29 -0.54 18.06
C TRP A 565 -17.58 -1.55 17.14
N ASP A 566 -16.60 -1.07 16.38
CA ASP A 566 -15.81 -1.87 15.47
C ASP A 566 -14.47 -2.21 16.10
N ASN A 567 -14.11 -3.49 16.08
CA ASN A 567 -12.89 -3.99 16.69
C ASN A 567 -12.11 -4.87 15.70
N GLU A 568 -10.81 -4.69 15.72
CA GLU A 568 -9.85 -5.57 15.06
C GLU A 568 -8.76 -5.95 16.07
N LEU A 569 -8.63 -7.24 16.32
CA LEU A 569 -7.68 -7.81 17.26
C LEU A 569 -6.81 -8.81 16.53
N THR A 570 -5.52 -8.51 16.37
CA THR A 570 -4.54 -9.43 15.77
C THR A 570 -3.59 -9.96 16.84
N VAL A 571 -3.50 -11.28 16.92
CA VAL A 571 -2.50 -12.00 17.70
C VAL A 571 -1.57 -12.70 16.74
N GLN A 572 -0.26 -12.51 16.88
CA GLN A 572 0.73 -13.13 16.03
C GLN A 572 1.97 -13.57 16.81
N TYR A 573 2.66 -14.57 16.30
CA TYR A 573 3.85 -15.13 16.91
C TYR A 573 4.86 -15.50 15.83
N SER A 574 6.13 -15.18 16.08
CA SER A 574 7.29 -15.64 15.29
C SER A 574 8.10 -16.64 16.10
N SER A 575 8.47 -17.76 15.51
CA SER A 575 9.32 -18.76 16.18
C SER A 575 10.77 -18.29 16.39
N ASN A 576 11.15 -17.16 15.78
CA ASN A 576 12.46 -16.55 15.95
C ASN A 576 12.34 -15.03 15.97
N GLU A 577 12.15 -14.46 17.16
CA GLU A 577 11.98 -13.03 17.36
C GLU A 577 13.27 -12.23 17.17
N GLU A 578 14.44 -12.86 17.24
CA GLU A 578 15.73 -12.20 16.97
C GLU A 578 15.93 -11.88 15.50
N VAL A 579 15.32 -12.68 14.60
CA VAL A 579 15.41 -12.52 13.16
C VAL A 579 14.17 -11.83 12.58
N LEU A 580 13.02 -12.13 13.16
CA LEU A 580 11.73 -11.58 12.74
C LEU A 580 10.93 -11.13 13.97
N PRO A 581 11.27 -9.97 14.53
CA PRO A 581 10.55 -9.41 15.68
C PRO A 581 9.15 -8.94 15.27
N LEU A 582 8.14 -9.39 16.03
CA LEU A 582 6.74 -9.03 15.82
C LEU A 582 6.07 -8.73 17.16
N PRO A 583 5.21 -7.70 17.26
CA PRO A 583 4.40 -7.52 18.45
C PRO A 583 3.38 -8.66 18.57
N LEU A 584 3.28 -9.25 19.74
CA LEU A 584 2.33 -10.35 19.99
C LEU A 584 0.88 -9.92 19.73
N LEU A 585 0.52 -8.70 20.10
CA LEU A 585 -0.85 -8.18 20.05
C LEU A 585 -0.89 -6.85 19.31
N ASN A 586 -1.83 -6.71 18.36
CA ASN A 586 -2.24 -5.43 17.77
C ASN A 586 -3.74 -5.26 17.93
N VAL A 587 -4.18 -4.09 18.37
CA VAL A 587 -5.58 -3.77 18.63
C VAL A 587 -5.94 -2.46 17.94
N TYR A 588 -7.02 -2.50 17.20
CA TYR A 588 -7.78 -1.33 16.79
C TYR A 588 -9.21 -1.46 17.32
N SER A 589 -9.69 -0.42 17.97
CA SER A 589 -11.05 -0.39 18.51
C SER A 589 -11.65 0.98 18.26
N ASN A 590 -12.80 1.03 17.62
CA ASN A 590 -13.46 2.27 17.19
C ASN A 590 -14.89 2.30 17.71
N LEU A 591 -15.16 3.16 18.67
CA LEU A 591 -16.49 3.38 19.27
C LEU A 591 -17.07 4.68 18.73
N TYR A 592 -18.24 4.62 18.11
CA TYR A 592 -18.83 5.79 17.48
C TYR A 592 -20.37 5.80 17.46
N LEU A 593 -20.91 7.01 17.39
CA LEU A 593 -22.32 7.29 17.13
C LEU A 593 -22.52 7.59 15.66
N GLN A 594 -23.51 6.97 15.05
CA GLN A 594 -23.86 7.15 13.63
C GLN A 594 -25.32 7.52 13.50
N PHE A 595 -25.60 8.69 12.93
CA PHE A 595 -26.97 9.18 12.74
C PHE A 595 -27.09 10.13 11.54
N ALA A 596 -28.32 10.37 11.12
CA ALA A 596 -28.64 11.36 10.08
C ALA A 596 -29.29 12.58 10.72
N TYR A 597 -28.66 13.75 10.61
CA TYR A 597 -29.23 15.02 11.03
C TYR A 597 -30.07 15.61 9.89
N ALA A 598 -31.29 16.07 10.22
CA ALA A 598 -32.28 16.62 9.28
C ALA A 598 -32.51 15.72 8.05
N LYS A 599 -32.30 14.39 8.16
CA LYS A 599 -32.41 13.37 7.08
C LYS A 599 -31.47 13.56 5.90
N VAL A 600 -30.57 14.52 5.92
CA VAL A 600 -29.66 14.87 4.80
C VAL A 600 -28.20 14.74 5.19
N LEU A 601 -27.81 15.31 6.34
CA LEU A 601 -26.42 15.26 6.81
C LEU A 601 -26.20 13.96 7.60
N ARG A 602 -25.35 13.10 7.09
CA ARG A 602 -24.88 11.91 7.84
C ARG A 602 -23.72 12.29 8.71
N VAL A 603 -23.79 11.91 9.97
CA VAL A 603 -22.82 12.26 11.00
C VAL A 603 -22.31 11.00 11.67
N GLN A 604 -21.00 10.92 11.86
CA GLN A 604 -20.33 9.94 12.68
C GLN A 604 -19.44 10.67 13.69
N LEU A 605 -19.67 10.46 14.97
CA LEU A 605 -18.85 11.02 16.06
C LEU A 605 -18.23 9.86 16.81
N GLY A 606 -16.93 9.81 16.92
CA GLY A 606 -16.29 8.66 17.55
C GLY A 606 -14.89 8.92 18.07
N ALA A 607 -14.37 7.86 18.68
CA ALA A 607 -12.98 7.77 19.09
C ALA A 607 -12.42 6.39 18.72
N ASP A 608 -11.21 6.38 18.18
CA ASP A 608 -10.48 5.15 17.91
C ASP A 608 -9.29 5.01 18.87
N VAL A 609 -9.05 3.76 19.25
CA VAL A 609 -7.94 3.33 20.10
C VAL A 609 -7.05 2.41 19.28
N ARG A 610 -5.76 2.67 19.31
CA ARG A 610 -4.72 1.88 18.68
C ARG A 610 -3.72 1.46 19.71
N TYR A 611 -3.39 0.17 19.74
CA TYR A 611 -2.47 -0.39 20.72
C TYR A 611 -1.70 -1.56 20.10
N PHE A 612 -0.44 -1.69 20.46
CA PHE A 612 0.36 -2.89 20.19
C PHE A 612 1.26 -3.20 21.38
N SER A 613 1.49 -4.50 21.61
CA SER A 613 2.35 -4.96 22.69
C SER A 613 3.80 -4.55 22.48
N ARG A 614 4.56 -4.44 23.55
CA ARG A 614 6.00 -4.15 23.50
C ARG A 614 6.76 -5.23 22.75
N TYR A 615 7.75 -4.80 21.97
CA TYR A 615 8.68 -5.68 21.24
C TYR A 615 9.90 -4.88 20.80
N TYR A 616 10.98 -5.55 20.48
CA TYR A 616 12.17 -4.94 19.85
C TYR A 616 11.85 -4.67 18.40
N ALA A 617 11.29 -3.51 18.11
CA ALA A 617 10.85 -3.19 16.76
C ALA A 617 12.04 -3.06 15.80
N PRO A 618 11.85 -3.34 14.51
CA PRO A 618 12.82 -2.93 13.50
C PRO A 618 13.07 -1.42 13.58
N ASP A 619 14.34 -1.04 13.55
CA ASP A 619 14.76 0.35 13.44
C ASP A 619 14.85 0.78 11.99
N TYR A 620 15.03 2.05 11.70
CA TYR A 620 15.05 2.60 10.36
C TYR A 620 16.45 3.03 9.94
N ALA A 621 16.86 2.64 8.73
CA ALA A 621 18.13 2.98 8.11
C ALA A 621 17.96 4.09 7.05
N PRO A 622 18.32 5.36 7.33
CA PRO A 622 18.12 6.46 6.40
C PRO A 622 18.75 6.26 5.03
N ALA A 623 20.01 5.83 4.95
CA ALA A 623 20.70 5.66 3.67
C ALA A 623 20.23 4.43 2.86
N LEU A 624 19.50 3.50 3.47
CA LEU A 624 18.84 2.38 2.76
C LEU A 624 17.37 2.64 2.48
N GLN A 625 16.79 3.58 3.19
CA GLN A 625 15.35 3.83 3.21
C GLN A 625 14.53 2.58 3.55
N GLN A 626 15.08 1.74 4.46
CA GLN A 626 14.54 0.45 4.84
C GLN A 626 14.56 0.26 6.35
N TYR A 627 13.70 -0.63 6.81
CA TYR A 627 13.69 -1.10 8.20
C TYR A 627 14.65 -2.29 8.35
N PHE A 628 15.37 -2.33 9.48
CA PHE A 628 16.33 -3.38 9.79
C PHE A 628 16.14 -3.92 11.21
N VAL A 629 16.55 -5.14 11.44
CA VAL A 629 16.50 -5.79 12.76
C VAL A 629 17.67 -5.29 13.59
N GLN A 630 17.38 -4.76 14.78
CA GLN A 630 18.40 -4.27 15.71
C GLN A 630 19.22 -5.41 16.29
N GLU A 631 20.55 -5.28 16.28
CA GLU A 631 21.50 -6.19 16.91
C GLU A 631 22.27 -5.51 18.05
N GLY A 632 22.87 -6.31 18.94
CA GLY A 632 23.64 -5.84 20.09
C GLY A 632 22.80 -5.65 21.36
N ASP A 633 23.46 -5.11 22.40
CA ASP A 633 22.87 -4.97 23.74
C ASP A 633 22.01 -3.71 23.92
N ASN A 634 22.13 -2.78 22.99
CA ASN A 634 21.48 -1.46 23.05
C ASN A 634 20.16 -1.39 22.26
N ARG A 635 19.49 -2.53 22.07
CA ARG A 635 18.21 -2.57 21.35
C ARG A 635 17.11 -1.80 22.09
N VAL A 636 16.34 -1.04 21.34
CA VAL A 636 15.23 -0.24 21.86
C VAL A 636 13.90 -0.99 21.68
N GLU A 637 13.15 -1.11 22.76
CA GLU A 637 11.82 -1.71 22.80
C GLU A 637 10.76 -0.61 22.66
N VAL A 638 9.79 -0.78 21.75
CA VAL A 638 8.67 0.16 21.56
C VAL A 638 7.32 -0.54 21.75
N GLY A 639 6.27 0.24 21.98
CA GLY A 639 4.91 -0.26 22.16
C GLY A 639 4.44 -0.26 23.63
N GLY A 640 3.25 -0.85 23.86
CA GLY A 640 2.62 -0.83 25.18
C GLY A 640 1.94 0.50 25.52
N TYR A 641 1.84 1.42 24.54
CA TYR A 641 1.22 2.73 24.71
C TYR A 641 -0.13 2.80 23.98
N PRO A 642 -1.24 3.04 24.70
CA PRO A 642 -2.56 3.21 24.09
C PRO A 642 -2.69 4.60 23.47
N PHE A 643 -2.89 4.63 22.16
CA PHE A 643 -2.97 5.84 21.39
C PHE A 643 -4.42 6.07 20.92
N ILE A 644 -4.99 7.22 21.29
CA ILE A 644 -6.42 7.52 21.07
C ILE A 644 -6.56 8.77 20.20
N ASN A 645 -7.46 8.69 19.21
CA ASN A 645 -7.95 9.81 18.43
C ASN A 645 -9.44 10.02 18.68
N ALA A 646 -9.89 11.28 18.60
CA ALA A 646 -11.30 11.63 18.60
C ALA A 646 -11.65 12.31 17.28
N TYR A 647 -12.77 11.96 16.67
CA TYR A 647 -13.09 12.44 15.33
C TYR A 647 -14.58 12.68 15.12
N ALA A 648 -14.88 13.51 14.11
CA ALA A 648 -16.20 13.72 13.54
C ALA A 648 -16.13 13.62 12.02
N ASN A 649 -16.92 12.73 11.44
CA ASN A 649 -17.11 12.58 10.01
C ASN A 649 -18.47 13.08 9.60
N PHE A 650 -18.54 13.77 8.47
CA PHE A 650 -19.74 14.34 7.92
C PHE A 650 -19.84 14.00 6.42
N HIS A 651 -21.02 13.59 6.01
CA HIS A 651 -21.32 13.34 4.59
C HIS A 651 -22.60 14.08 4.20
N LEU A 652 -22.45 14.96 3.20
CA LEU A 652 -23.55 15.76 2.66
C LEU A 652 -23.54 15.66 1.14
N LYS A 653 -24.52 14.96 0.56
CA LYS A 653 -24.63 14.76 -0.90
C LYS A 653 -23.33 14.20 -1.50
N GLN A 654 -22.60 15.01 -2.26
CA GLN A 654 -21.37 14.66 -2.98
C GLN A 654 -20.10 14.96 -2.18
N VAL A 655 -20.23 15.55 -0.98
CA VAL A 655 -19.10 15.99 -0.16
C VAL A 655 -19.04 15.19 1.13
N ARG A 656 -17.87 14.70 1.45
CA ARG A 656 -17.56 14.18 2.77
C ARG A 656 -16.38 14.96 3.35
N PHE A 657 -16.44 15.25 4.64
CA PHE A 657 -15.37 15.93 5.35
C PHE A 657 -15.27 15.42 6.77
N TYR A 658 -14.08 15.54 7.36
CA TYR A 658 -13.85 15.17 8.72
C TYR A 658 -12.96 16.17 9.47
N VAL A 659 -13.11 16.13 10.77
CA VAL A 659 -12.25 16.79 11.76
C VAL A 659 -11.78 15.72 12.73
N MET A 660 -10.48 15.64 12.98
CA MET A 660 -9.91 14.70 13.94
C MET A 660 -8.97 15.43 14.90
N TYR A 661 -9.12 15.16 16.16
CA TYR A 661 -8.16 15.51 17.19
C TYR A 661 -7.26 14.29 17.45
N TYR A 662 -6.07 14.35 16.90
CA TYR A 662 -5.10 13.27 16.90
C TYR A 662 -4.35 13.23 18.24
N HIS A 663 -4.04 12.04 18.74
CA HIS A 663 -3.25 11.78 19.95
C HIS A 663 -3.81 12.46 21.21
N VAL A 664 -5.08 12.25 21.51
CA VAL A 664 -5.76 12.79 22.70
C VAL A 664 -5.07 12.39 24.00
N THR A 665 -4.47 11.21 24.02
CA THR A 665 -3.82 10.58 25.17
C THR A 665 -2.42 11.13 25.50
N GLN A 666 -1.86 12.03 24.70
CA GLN A 666 -0.55 12.62 24.99
C GLN A 666 -0.53 13.26 26.40
N GLY A 667 0.41 12.83 27.25
CA GLY A 667 0.54 13.32 28.63
C GLY A 667 -0.54 12.84 29.60
N VAL A 668 -1.40 11.88 29.20
CA VAL A 668 -2.39 11.22 30.08
C VAL A 668 -1.81 9.95 30.67
N PHE A 669 -1.08 9.19 29.86
CA PHE A 669 -0.38 7.97 30.29
C PHE A 669 1.13 8.25 30.37
N ASP A 670 1.86 7.29 30.95
CA ASP A 670 3.32 7.31 30.88
C ASP A 670 3.80 7.31 29.43
N ASN A 671 4.59 8.32 29.06
CA ASN A 671 5.09 8.51 27.70
C ASN A 671 6.34 7.69 27.39
N SER A 672 6.82 6.83 28.30
CA SER A 672 8.09 6.10 28.16
C SER A 672 8.20 5.26 26.87
N ASN A 673 7.04 4.85 26.30
CA ASN A 673 6.96 4.06 25.08
C ASN A 673 6.05 4.68 24.00
N SER A 674 5.95 6.00 23.96
CA SER A 674 5.19 6.72 22.92
C SER A 674 5.96 6.82 21.60
N PHE A 675 6.54 5.70 21.16
CA PHE A 675 7.28 5.56 19.90
C PHE A 675 6.60 4.53 18.99
N LEU A 676 6.66 4.77 17.69
CA LEU A 676 6.24 3.82 16.65
C LEU A 676 7.42 3.04 16.06
N VAL A 677 8.57 3.68 16.03
CA VAL A 677 9.87 3.17 15.58
C VAL A 677 10.89 3.66 16.59
N PRO A 678 11.98 2.92 16.90
CA PRO A 678 13.04 3.41 17.76
C PRO A 678 13.49 4.82 17.34
N HIS A 679 13.62 5.72 18.31
CA HIS A 679 14.01 7.13 18.14
C HIS A 679 13.02 8.01 17.35
N TYR A 680 11.89 7.48 16.86
CA TYR A 680 10.86 8.22 16.13
C TYR A 680 9.54 8.22 16.94
N PRO A 681 9.26 9.28 17.69
CA PRO A 681 8.10 9.35 18.58
C PRO A 681 6.79 9.52 17.80
N ILE A 682 5.69 9.14 18.43
CA ILE A 682 4.34 9.45 17.97
C ILE A 682 4.17 10.97 17.95
N ASN A 683 3.61 11.51 16.86
CA ASN A 683 3.34 12.94 16.76
C ASN A 683 2.51 13.46 17.95
N PRO A 684 2.79 14.67 18.44
CA PRO A 684 2.01 15.30 19.50
C PRO A 684 0.57 15.58 19.04
N ARG A 685 -0.25 16.05 19.98
CA ARG A 685 -1.63 16.45 19.71
C ARG A 685 -1.71 17.42 18.56
N MET A 686 -2.58 17.13 17.59
CA MET A 686 -2.83 18.03 16.47
C MET A 686 -4.24 17.90 15.93
N LEU A 687 -4.71 18.96 15.33
CA LEU A 687 -5.97 18.95 14.58
C LEU A 687 -5.67 18.52 13.15
N LYS A 688 -6.42 17.52 12.66
CA LYS A 688 -6.38 17.04 11.29
C LYS A 688 -7.74 17.28 10.64
N LEU A 689 -7.71 17.74 9.40
CA LEU A 689 -8.89 18.08 8.60
C LEU A 689 -8.77 17.42 7.23
N GLY A 690 -9.87 16.94 6.69
CA GLY A 690 -9.89 16.47 5.32
C GLY A 690 -11.27 16.57 4.69
N PHE A 691 -11.31 16.73 3.39
CA PHE A 691 -12.53 16.62 2.62
C PHE A 691 -12.29 15.90 1.30
N SER A 692 -13.37 15.33 0.76
CA SER A 692 -13.41 14.73 -0.58
C SER A 692 -14.73 15.14 -1.23
N TRP A 693 -14.65 15.62 -2.45
CA TRP A 693 -15.78 16.13 -3.20
C TRP A 693 -15.86 15.46 -4.57
N ASN A 694 -17.02 14.86 -4.85
CA ASN A 694 -17.34 14.23 -6.11
C ASN A 694 -18.11 15.16 -7.01
N PHE A 695 -17.72 15.24 -8.27
CA PHE A 695 -18.39 16.03 -9.29
C PHE A 695 -18.81 15.14 -10.45
N TRP A 696 -20.05 15.31 -10.91
CA TRP A 696 -20.59 14.70 -12.13
C TRP A 696 -21.78 15.51 -12.63
N ASP A 697 -22.09 15.43 -13.92
CA ASP A 697 -23.26 16.03 -14.54
C ASP A 697 -24.46 15.10 -14.51
#